data_1d5a50616341de80266218f70e085850
#
_entry.id   1d5a50616341de80266218f70e085850
#
_cell.length_a   1.000
_cell.length_b   1.000
_cell.length_c   1.000
_cell.angle_alpha   90.00
_cell.angle_beta   90.00
_cell.angle_gamma   90.00
#
_symmetry.space_group_name_H-M   'P 1'
#
loop_
_entity.id
_entity.type
_entity.pdbx_description
1 polymer ?
#
loop_
_entity_poly.entity_id
_entity_poly.type
_entity_poly.pdbx_seq_one_letter_code
_entity_poly.pdbx_strand_id
1 'polypeptide(L)'
;GRVLLFFYICQQNINGIHEIMQNNLVIVESPAKAKTIEKFLGSGYKVLSSYGHIRDLKQKAFSIDIENNFKPIYEIPEDKKSVVSTLKAEAKKADMVWLASDEDREGEAISWHLFEVLDLDPATTKRIVFHEITKSAILKAIENPRDINIDLVNAQQARRVLDRIVGFELSPVLWRKIKPSLSAGRVQSVAVRLIVEREREIHAFVSETFYRVSAVFSDGKGSEVKAELGRRFATKEEARAFLESCVQAEFTIEDITTRPLRKSPAAPFTTSTLQQEAARKLGYTVAQTMMIAQRLYEEGLITYMRTDSVNLSELALSSSREVITSMMGDKYVKTRQFATKTKGAQEAHEAIRPTYMINETIEGTSQEQRLYELIWKRTLASQMADAELEKTTATISVSGTDDKFTAVGEVVTFDGFLRVYKESYDDESEQEDESRLLPALEKGQQLERKEIMAVQRFTQAPPRYTEASLVRKLEELGIGRPSTYAPTISTIQQRGYVEKGNREGTKREYDVLKLKGNQVTVTVRSEMTGSEKSKLLPTDVGSVVNDFLMEYFPQIMDYNFTASVEKEFDEVAEGKEAWTGMMKEFYQGFHPLVETSLAVKSEHKVGERMLGTDPATGKPVSVKIGRFGPVVQIGSAEDEEKPRFAQLKKEYSLETVTLEQALDLFKLPRTLGELDNKTVTVGTGRFGPYVRYDNTFVSIPKTMDPMTITLEEAEEMLRAKREAEAQKVIKTFAEEPDLQILNGRYGPYIAYQKKNYKIPSTVEPADLNLETCFKVIELQKAKGENRKARSVVKKKK
;
A
#
# COMPACT_ATOMS: atom_id res chain seq x y z
N GLY A 1 -6.09 -76.27 -30.95
CA GLY A 1 -5.47 -76.35 -29.61
C GLY A 1 -4.38 -75.33 -29.28
N ARG A 2 -3.57 -74.88 -30.31
CA ARG A 2 -2.47 -74.01 -30.10
C ARG A 2 -2.86 -72.49 -30.07
N VAL A 3 -3.96 -72.16 -30.71
CA VAL A 3 -4.40 -70.69 -30.76
C VAL A 3 -5.15 -70.33 -29.49
N LEU A 4 -5.89 -71.21 -28.88
CA LEU A 4 -6.56 -71.00 -27.57
C LEU A 4 -5.61 -70.94 -26.41
N LEU A 5 -4.49 -71.64 -26.43
CA LEU A 5 -3.41 -71.58 -25.43
C LEU A 5 -2.64 -70.25 -25.50
N PHE A 6 -2.44 -69.70 -26.71
CA PHE A 6 -1.80 -68.40 -26.90
C PHE A 6 -2.68 -67.25 -26.44
N PHE A 7 -3.98 -67.30 -26.68
CA PHE A 7 -4.94 -66.35 -26.16
C PHE A 7 -5.05 -66.39 -24.62
N TYR A 8 -5.01 -67.59 -24.05
CA TYR A 8 -5.06 -67.79 -22.59
C TYR A 8 -3.79 -67.31 -21.89
N ILE A 9 -2.62 -67.48 -22.50
CA ILE A 9 -1.34 -66.96 -21.99
C ILE A 9 -1.22 -65.44 -22.19
N CYS A 10 -1.73 -64.86 -23.27
CA CYS A 10 -1.83 -63.42 -23.44
C CYS A 10 -2.82 -62.80 -22.44
N GLN A 11 -3.96 -63.47 -22.15
CA GLN A 11 -4.93 -62.99 -21.17
C GLN A 11 -4.44 -63.10 -19.74
N GLN A 12 -3.63 -64.08 -19.40
CA GLN A 12 -2.98 -64.22 -18.11
C GLN A 12 -1.81 -63.25 -17.94
N ASN A 13 -1.07 -62.87 -18.98
CA ASN A 13 -0.07 -61.84 -18.95
C ASN A 13 -0.64 -60.42 -18.94
N ILE A 14 -1.86 -60.22 -19.42
CA ILE A 14 -2.58 -58.94 -19.30
C ILE A 14 -3.15 -58.72 -17.89
N ASN A 15 -3.50 -59.80 -17.17
CA ASN A 15 -3.94 -59.72 -15.79
C ASN A 15 -2.83 -59.77 -14.73
N GLY A 16 -1.56 -59.88 -15.16
CA GLY A 16 -0.38 -59.90 -14.29
C GLY A 16 0.47 -58.62 -14.31
N ILE A 17 0.14 -57.64 -15.12
CA ILE A 17 0.63 -56.28 -14.95
C ILE A 17 -0.31 -55.60 -13.97
N HIS A 18 -0.22 -55.94 -12.66
CA HIS A 18 -0.42 -54.94 -11.67
C HIS A 18 0.60 -53.83 -12.04
N GLU A 19 0.17 -52.75 -12.69
CA GLU A 19 0.82 -51.49 -12.54
C GLU A 19 1.01 -51.33 -11.03
N ILE A 20 2.21 -51.46 -10.56
CA ILE A 20 2.58 -51.02 -9.21
C ILE A 20 2.29 -49.54 -9.24
N MET A 21 1.09 -49.18 -8.79
CA MET A 21 0.71 -47.75 -8.71
C MET A 21 1.71 -47.12 -7.75
N GLN A 22 2.66 -46.42 -8.33
CA GLN A 22 3.67 -45.67 -7.59
C GLN A 22 2.95 -44.71 -6.66
N ASN A 23 3.22 -44.78 -5.36
CA ASN A 23 2.62 -43.92 -4.37
C ASN A 23 3.42 -42.61 -4.31
N ASN A 24 2.94 -41.56 -5.03
CA ASN A 24 3.60 -40.29 -5.12
C ASN A 24 3.06 -39.31 -4.10
N LEU A 25 3.94 -38.63 -3.35
CA LEU A 25 3.59 -37.49 -2.48
C LEU A 25 4.06 -36.20 -3.12
N VAL A 26 3.13 -35.28 -3.37
CA VAL A 26 3.42 -33.91 -3.82
C VAL A 26 3.24 -32.96 -2.65
N ILE A 27 4.24 -32.14 -2.35
CA ILE A 27 4.19 -31.14 -1.27
C ILE A 27 4.24 -29.76 -1.86
N VAL A 28 3.20 -28.96 -1.58
CA VAL A 28 3.06 -27.54 -1.98
C VAL A 28 2.96 -26.64 -0.75
N GLU A 29 3.02 -25.32 -0.92
CA GLU A 29 3.00 -24.39 0.21
C GLU A 29 1.61 -24.02 0.70
N SER A 30 0.54 -24.17 -0.11
CA SER A 30 -0.82 -23.76 0.29
C SER A 30 -1.86 -24.86 0.10
N PRO A 31 -2.90 -24.93 0.96
CA PRO A 31 -4.00 -25.89 0.80
C PRO A 31 -4.83 -25.69 -0.47
N ALA A 32 -4.98 -24.44 -0.92
CA ALA A 32 -5.73 -24.12 -2.13
C ALA A 32 -5.00 -24.69 -3.36
N LYS A 33 -3.69 -24.48 -3.44
CA LYS A 33 -2.82 -25.03 -4.48
C LYS A 33 -2.84 -26.56 -4.46
N ALA A 34 -2.78 -27.17 -3.26
CA ALA A 34 -2.87 -28.62 -3.13
C ALA A 34 -4.16 -29.17 -3.75
N LYS A 35 -5.31 -28.57 -3.41
CA LYS A 35 -6.62 -28.96 -3.95
C LYS A 35 -6.71 -28.82 -5.47
N THR A 36 -6.13 -27.80 -6.04
CA THR A 36 -6.13 -27.56 -7.49
C THR A 36 -5.26 -28.57 -8.22
N ILE A 37 -4.05 -28.83 -7.72
CA ILE A 37 -3.09 -29.75 -8.36
C ILE A 37 -3.56 -31.20 -8.25
N GLU A 38 -4.12 -31.61 -7.10
CA GLU A 38 -4.60 -32.97 -6.89
C GLU A 38 -5.64 -33.40 -7.93
N LYS A 39 -6.50 -32.45 -8.36
CA LYS A 39 -7.49 -32.70 -9.42
C LYS A 39 -6.84 -33.03 -10.78
N PHE A 40 -5.63 -32.57 -11.02
CA PHE A 40 -4.94 -32.76 -12.31
C PHE A 40 -4.12 -34.05 -12.37
N LEU A 41 -3.60 -34.50 -11.23
CA LEU A 41 -2.63 -35.60 -11.18
C LEU A 41 -3.26 -37.01 -11.07
N GLY A 42 -4.50 -37.09 -10.56
CA GLY A 42 -5.22 -38.40 -10.45
C GLY A 42 -4.79 -39.27 -9.24
N SER A 43 -5.24 -40.51 -9.20
CA SER A 43 -5.21 -41.38 -8.01
C SER A 43 -3.83 -41.86 -7.57
N GLY A 44 -2.81 -41.79 -8.44
CA GLY A 44 -1.43 -42.16 -8.09
C GLY A 44 -0.66 -41.10 -7.29
N TYR A 45 -1.28 -39.96 -7.02
CA TYR A 45 -0.65 -38.81 -6.36
C TYR A 45 -1.46 -38.35 -5.17
N LYS A 46 -0.80 -38.17 -4.04
CA LYS A 46 -1.35 -37.49 -2.86
C LYS A 46 -0.74 -36.11 -2.75
N VAL A 47 -1.55 -35.05 -2.71
CA VAL A 47 -1.06 -33.69 -2.62
C VAL A 47 -1.32 -33.12 -1.23
N LEU A 48 -0.27 -32.65 -0.55
CA LEU A 48 -0.34 -32.06 0.79
C LEU A 48 0.29 -30.67 0.81
N SER A 49 -0.13 -29.88 1.80
CA SER A 49 0.40 -28.55 2.01
C SER A 49 1.32 -28.46 3.23
N SER A 50 2.44 -27.73 3.10
CA SER A 50 3.31 -27.32 4.21
C SER A 50 2.80 -26.10 4.97
N TYR A 51 1.76 -25.40 4.44
CA TYR A 51 1.28 -24.13 4.97
C TYR A 51 2.40 -23.05 5.03
N GLY A 52 3.21 -22.96 4.00
CA GLY A 52 4.36 -22.08 3.92
C GLY A 52 5.63 -22.69 4.54
N HIS A 53 6.50 -21.84 5.07
CA HIS A 53 7.73 -22.29 5.74
C HIS A 53 7.44 -23.15 6.96
N ILE A 54 8.13 -24.30 7.06
CA ILE A 54 8.02 -25.24 8.19
C ILE A 54 9.08 -25.04 9.26
N ARG A 55 10.15 -24.30 8.96
CA ARG A 55 11.18 -23.86 9.92
C ARG A 55 11.63 -22.45 9.60
N ASP A 56 12.07 -21.70 10.59
CA ASP A 56 12.59 -20.35 10.47
C ASP A 56 13.62 -20.06 11.56
N LEU A 57 14.32 -18.93 11.47
CA LEU A 57 15.15 -18.40 12.53
C LEU A 57 14.29 -18.14 13.78
N LYS A 58 14.81 -18.48 14.97
CA LYS A 58 14.11 -18.27 16.23
C LYS A 58 13.66 -16.82 16.40
N GLN A 59 12.38 -16.58 16.71
CA GLN A 59 11.79 -15.24 16.67
C GLN A 59 12.45 -14.24 17.63
N LYS A 60 12.79 -14.69 18.85
CA LYS A 60 13.32 -13.81 19.91
C LYS A 60 14.83 -13.96 20.14
N ALA A 61 15.54 -14.58 19.24
CA ALA A 61 16.97 -14.77 19.31
C ALA A 61 17.67 -14.28 18.05
N PHE A 62 18.92 -13.93 18.15
CA PHE A 62 19.74 -13.52 17.01
C PHE A 62 19.83 -14.63 15.94
N SER A 63 20.06 -15.86 16.40
CA SER A 63 20.02 -17.11 15.59
C SER A 63 20.95 -17.11 14.37
N ILE A 64 22.06 -16.40 14.42
CA ILE A 64 23.11 -16.38 13.42
C ILE A 64 24.43 -16.65 14.14
N ASP A 65 25.17 -17.67 13.67
CA ASP A 65 26.50 -17.96 14.14
C ASP A 65 27.54 -17.26 13.26
N ILE A 66 27.98 -16.05 13.70
CA ILE A 66 28.86 -15.19 12.93
C ILE A 66 30.22 -15.82 12.73
N GLU A 67 30.78 -16.46 13.77
CA GLU A 67 32.11 -17.06 13.71
C GLU A 67 32.16 -18.29 12.80
N ASN A 68 31.01 -18.96 12.63
CA ASN A 68 30.86 -20.09 11.72
C ASN A 68 30.25 -19.67 10.38
N ASN A 69 30.83 -18.68 9.72
CA ASN A 69 30.46 -18.19 8.41
C ASN A 69 28.95 -17.79 8.32
N PHE A 70 28.45 -17.08 9.34
CA PHE A 70 27.06 -16.60 9.41
C PHE A 70 26.01 -17.70 9.33
N LYS A 71 26.34 -18.90 9.81
CA LYS A 71 25.44 -20.05 9.74
C LYS A 71 24.11 -19.76 10.45
N PRO A 72 22.97 -19.83 9.75
CA PRO A 72 21.67 -19.64 10.37
C PRO A 72 21.29 -20.82 11.25
N ILE A 73 20.71 -20.53 12.42
CA ILE A 73 20.22 -21.52 13.39
C ILE A 73 18.70 -21.56 13.27
N TYR A 74 18.21 -22.59 12.60
CA TYR A 74 16.79 -22.78 12.35
C TYR A 74 16.10 -23.57 13.45
N GLU A 75 14.81 -23.26 13.69
CA GLU A 75 13.92 -24.07 14.53
C GLU A 75 12.60 -24.32 13.82
N ILE A 76 11.90 -25.38 14.20
CA ILE A 76 10.53 -25.64 13.76
C ILE A 76 9.59 -24.93 14.75
N PRO A 77 8.80 -23.92 14.32
CA PRO A 77 7.84 -23.25 15.18
C PRO A 77 6.83 -24.23 15.77
N GLU A 78 6.34 -23.96 16.97
CA GLU A 78 5.42 -24.85 17.68
C GLU A 78 4.14 -25.19 16.90
N ASP A 79 3.59 -24.17 16.22
CA ASP A 79 2.40 -24.29 15.36
C ASP A 79 2.63 -25.14 14.10
N LYS A 80 3.90 -25.37 13.72
CA LYS A 80 4.27 -26.19 12.56
C LYS A 80 4.58 -27.66 12.89
N LYS A 81 4.80 -27.99 14.14
CA LYS A 81 5.19 -29.38 14.54
C LYS A 81 4.20 -30.43 14.08
N SER A 82 2.89 -30.16 14.16
CA SER A 82 1.86 -31.12 13.70
C SER A 82 1.90 -31.33 12.19
N VAL A 83 2.11 -30.27 11.42
CA VAL A 83 2.23 -30.31 9.95
C VAL A 83 3.46 -31.13 9.56
N VAL A 84 4.61 -30.84 10.18
CA VAL A 84 5.86 -31.58 9.95
C VAL A 84 5.70 -33.07 10.27
N SER A 85 5.05 -33.39 11.41
CA SER A 85 4.77 -34.81 11.78
C SER A 85 3.93 -35.52 10.75
N THR A 86 2.90 -34.85 10.23
CA THR A 86 2.02 -35.41 9.19
C THR A 86 2.79 -35.62 7.88
N LEU A 87 3.52 -34.63 7.42
CA LEU A 87 4.30 -34.71 6.18
C LEU A 87 5.38 -35.79 6.27
N LYS A 88 6.06 -35.92 7.43
CA LYS A 88 7.07 -36.98 7.66
C LYS A 88 6.47 -38.38 7.64
N ALA A 89 5.27 -38.54 8.19
CA ALA A 89 4.56 -39.84 8.17
C ALA A 89 4.13 -40.23 6.76
N GLU A 90 3.69 -39.27 5.94
CA GLU A 90 3.26 -39.53 4.57
C GLU A 90 4.47 -39.70 3.62
N ALA A 91 5.53 -38.95 3.80
CA ALA A 91 6.77 -39.10 3.03
C ALA A 91 7.38 -40.50 3.17
N LYS A 92 7.30 -41.10 4.38
CA LYS A 92 7.77 -42.49 4.61
C LYS A 92 6.97 -43.55 3.88
N LYS A 93 5.75 -43.25 3.44
CA LYS A 93 4.87 -44.20 2.72
C LYS A 93 4.97 -44.01 1.21
N ALA A 94 5.55 -42.91 0.77
CA ALA A 94 5.66 -42.55 -0.64
C ALA A 94 6.89 -43.23 -1.27
N ASP A 95 6.74 -43.70 -2.50
CA ASP A 95 7.84 -44.17 -3.33
C ASP A 95 8.65 -42.99 -3.92
N MET A 96 7.96 -41.88 -4.21
CA MET A 96 8.55 -40.65 -4.70
C MET A 96 7.95 -39.42 -3.98
N VAL A 97 8.76 -38.45 -3.66
CA VAL A 97 8.35 -37.15 -3.10
C VAL A 97 8.65 -36.04 -4.10
N TRP A 98 7.64 -35.25 -4.41
CA TRP A 98 7.70 -34.13 -5.33
C TRP A 98 7.56 -32.83 -4.57
N LEU A 99 8.60 -31.99 -4.59
CA LEU A 99 8.58 -30.65 -3.97
C LEU A 99 8.12 -29.66 -5.02
N ALA A 100 6.92 -29.09 -4.83
CA ALA A 100 6.17 -28.33 -5.81
C ALA A 100 5.79 -26.92 -5.31
N SER A 101 6.68 -26.30 -4.50
CA SER A 101 6.54 -24.90 -4.10
C SER A 101 6.76 -23.93 -5.27
N ASP A 102 6.41 -22.65 -5.10
CA ASP A 102 6.53 -21.62 -6.13
C ASP A 102 7.96 -21.50 -6.72
N GLU A 103 8.05 -20.98 -7.92
CA GLU A 103 9.32 -20.82 -8.62
C GLU A 103 9.97 -19.46 -8.28
N ASP A 104 10.10 -19.17 -7.02
CA ASP A 104 10.90 -18.04 -6.54
C ASP A 104 11.87 -18.50 -5.43
N ARG A 105 12.72 -17.59 -4.94
CA ARG A 105 13.69 -17.88 -3.88
C ARG A 105 13.04 -18.40 -2.59
N GLU A 106 11.84 -17.87 -2.26
CA GLU A 106 11.09 -18.30 -1.07
C GLU A 106 10.58 -19.74 -1.24
N GLY A 107 10.01 -20.07 -2.40
CA GLY A 107 9.57 -21.43 -2.72
C GLY A 107 10.73 -22.43 -2.78
N GLU A 108 11.88 -22.03 -3.32
CA GLU A 108 13.08 -22.88 -3.32
C GLU A 108 13.59 -23.15 -1.90
N ALA A 109 13.60 -22.12 -1.04
CA ALA A 109 13.94 -22.28 0.37
C ALA A 109 12.94 -23.17 1.13
N ILE A 110 11.63 -23.07 0.83
CA ILE A 110 10.60 -23.95 1.40
C ILE A 110 10.90 -25.41 1.01
N SER A 111 11.17 -25.68 -0.27
CA SER A 111 11.53 -27.01 -0.76
C SER A 111 12.77 -27.55 -0.08
N TRP A 112 13.83 -26.75 0.06
CA TRP A 112 15.04 -27.13 0.77
C TRP A 112 14.78 -27.41 2.26
N HIS A 113 14.00 -26.56 2.94
CA HIS A 113 13.63 -26.81 4.34
C HIS A 113 12.83 -28.09 4.51
N LEU A 114 11.91 -28.39 3.58
CA LEU A 114 11.17 -29.66 3.58
C LEU A 114 12.11 -30.84 3.40
N PHE A 115 13.04 -30.76 2.44
CA PHE A 115 14.02 -31.79 2.18
C PHE A 115 14.83 -32.16 3.44
N GLU A 116 15.38 -31.13 4.11
CA GLU A 116 16.19 -31.28 5.32
C GLU A 116 15.36 -31.78 6.53
N VAL A 117 14.19 -31.16 6.80
CA VAL A 117 13.41 -31.47 8.00
C VAL A 117 12.73 -32.84 7.93
N LEU A 118 12.27 -33.23 6.74
CA LEU A 118 11.64 -34.54 6.54
C LEU A 118 12.64 -35.66 6.37
N ASP A 119 13.96 -35.35 6.24
CA ASP A 119 15.04 -36.29 6.03
C ASP A 119 14.81 -37.11 4.76
N LEU A 120 14.61 -36.40 3.63
CA LEU A 120 14.25 -37.01 2.35
C LEU A 120 15.48 -37.56 1.64
N ASP A 121 15.30 -38.69 0.92
CA ASP A 121 16.32 -39.29 0.09
C ASP A 121 16.43 -38.57 -1.27
N PRO A 122 17.62 -38.07 -1.67
CA PRO A 122 17.83 -37.43 -2.98
C PRO A 122 17.44 -38.32 -4.17
N ALA A 123 17.58 -39.65 -4.03
CA ALA A 123 17.26 -40.58 -5.10
C ALA A 123 15.76 -40.65 -5.42
N THR A 124 14.93 -40.43 -4.38
CA THR A 124 13.45 -40.52 -4.47
C THR A 124 12.76 -39.17 -4.27
N THR A 125 13.50 -38.08 -4.29
CA THR A 125 12.95 -36.71 -4.16
C THR A 125 13.24 -35.88 -5.39
N LYS A 126 12.25 -35.22 -5.93
CA LYS A 126 12.38 -34.33 -7.09
C LYS A 126 11.73 -32.98 -6.84
N ARG A 127 12.30 -31.97 -7.44
CA ARG A 127 11.75 -30.60 -7.47
C ARG A 127 11.04 -30.37 -8.80
N ILE A 128 9.81 -29.90 -8.77
CA ILE A 128 9.08 -29.46 -9.96
C ILE A 128 8.71 -28.00 -9.85
N VAL A 129 8.78 -27.29 -10.95
CA VAL A 129 8.48 -25.85 -11.07
C VAL A 129 7.51 -25.59 -12.21
N PHE A 130 6.65 -24.60 -12.02
CA PHE A 130 5.66 -24.21 -13.01
C PHE A 130 5.24 -22.74 -12.79
N HIS A 131 5.00 -22.02 -13.87
CA HIS A 131 4.57 -20.61 -13.84
C HIS A 131 3.06 -20.43 -13.73
N GLU A 132 2.30 -21.51 -14.00
CA GLU A 132 0.85 -21.53 -13.95
C GLU A 132 0.34 -22.86 -13.44
N ILE A 133 -0.82 -22.86 -12.79
CA ILE A 133 -1.43 -24.08 -12.26
C ILE A 133 -2.51 -24.55 -13.24
N THR A 134 -2.07 -25.10 -14.36
CA THR A 134 -2.89 -25.77 -15.36
C THR A 134 -2.52 -27.25 -15.46
N LYS A 135 -3.44 -28.08 -15.93
CA LYS A 135 -3.18 -29.51 -16.07
C LYS A 135 -1.96 -29.77 -16.95
N SER A 136 -1.83 -29.07 -18.07
CA SER A 136 -0.70 -29.23 -19.01
C SER A 136 0.64 -28.81 -18.38
N ALA A 137 0.66 -27.69 -17.66
CA ALA A 137 1.89 -27.21 -17.00
C ALA A 137 2.34 -28.16 -15.88
N ILE A 138 1.42 -28.66 -15.07
CA ILE A 138 1.72 -29.61 -13.98
C ILE A 138 2.23 -30.94 -14.52
N LEU A 139 1.58 -31.52 -15.55
CA LEU A 139 2.05 -32.77 -16.15
C LEU A 139 3.42 -32.60 -16.80
N LYS A 140 3.63 -31.49 -17.52
CA LYS A 140 4.94 -31.17 -18.10
C LYS A 140 6.03 -31.01 -17.03
N ALA A 141 5.70 -30.42 -15.87
CA ALA A 141 6.65 -30.29 -14.75
C ALA A 141 7.03 -31.63 -14.15
N ILE A 142 6.08 -32.57 -14.03
CA ILE A 142 6.34 -33.95 -13.60
C ILE A 142 7.26 -34.69 -14.57
N GLU A 143 7.09 -34.47 -15.89
CA GLU A 143 7.92 -35.08 -16.93
C GLU A 143 9.36 -34.50 -16.97
N ASN A 144 9.53 -33.27 -16.48
CA ASN A 144 10.80 -32.52 -16.51
C ASN A 144 11.23 -32.07 -15.10
N PRO A 145 11.45 -32.99 -14.17
CA PRO A 145 11.86 -32.62 -12.81
C PRO A 145 13.33 -32.16 -12.80
N ARG A 146 13.67 -31.39 -11.76
CA ARG A 146 15.02 -30.97 -11.45
C ARG A 146 15.39 -31.25 -10.00
N ASP A 147 16.60 -30.99 -9.63
CA ASP A 147 17.04 -30.95 -8.24
C ASP A 147 16.79 -29.55 -7.63
N ILE A 148 16.88 -29.44 -6.30
CA ILE A 148 16.79 -28.14 -5.61
C ILE A 148 17.97 -27.26 -6.05
N ASN A 149 17.67 -26.03 -6.42
CA ASN A 149 18.69 -25.04 -6.78
C ASN A 149 19.27 -24.39 -5.51
N ILE A 150 20.46 -24.82 -5.11
CA ILE A 150 21.11 -24.36 -3.88
C ILE A 150 21.50 -22.87 -3.96
N ASP A 151 21.78 -22.34 -5.15
CA ASP A 151 22.11 -20.92 -5.30
C ASP A 151 20.91 -20.02 -5.00
N LEU A 152 19.70 -20.42 -5.44
CA LEU A 152 18.45 -19.75 -5.05
C LEU A 152 18.20 -19.83 -3.53
N VAL A 153 18.46 -21.01 -2.92
CA VAL A 153 18.37 -21.19 -1.47
C VAL A 153 19.35 -20.25 -0.76
N ASN A 154 20.60 -20.18 -1.23
CA ASN A 154 21.64 -19.33 -0.67
C ASN A 154 21.25 -17.84 -0.78
N ALA A 155 20.68 -17.42 -1.89
CA ALA A 155 20.21 -16.03 -2.05
C ALA A 155 19.08 -15.67 -1.07
N GLN A 156 18.16 -16.60 -0.82
CA GLN A 156 17.13 -16.42 0.21
C GLN A 156 17.72 -16.38 1.62
N GLN A 157 18.66 -17.31 1.93
CA GLN A 157 19.39 -17.32 3.20
C GLN A 157 20.15 -16.00 3.42
N ALA A 158 20.90 -15.55 2.41
CA ALA A 158 21.65 -14.29 2.48
C ALA A 158 20.74 -13.12 2.86
N ARG A 159 19.60 -12.97 2.18
CA ARG A 159 18.59 -11.95 2.52
C ARG A 159 18.09 -12.13 3.94
N ARG A 160 17.71 -13.35 4.33
CA ARG A 160 17.16 -13.64 5.66
C ARG A 160 18.15 -13.34 6.78
N VAL A 161 19.42 -13.70 6.58
CA VAL A 161 20.52 -13.46 7.52
C VAL A 161 20.81 -11.97 7.63
N LEU A 162 20.95 -11.26 6.51
CA LEU A 162 21.23 -9.83 6.50
C LEU A 162 20.14 -9.02 7.19
N ASP A 163 18.86 -9.27 6.82
CA ASP A 163 17.72 -8.58 7.43
C ASP A 163 17.62 -8.91 8.93
N ARG A 164 18.02 -10.13 9.35
CA ARG A 164 18.10 -10.50 10.78
C ARG A 164 19.18 -9.71 11.51
N ILE A 165 20.38 -9.62 10.95
CA ILE A 165 21.51 -8.87 11.52
C ILE A 165 21.09 -7.40 11.69
N VAL A 166 20.66 -6.75 10.60
CA VAL A 166 20.25 -5.34 10.63
C VAL A 166 19.14 -5.11 11.66
N GLY A 167 18.09 -5.92 11.63
CA GLY A 167 16.95 -5.76 12.54
C GLY A 167 17.30 -5.96 14.01
N PHE A 168 18.11 -6.95 14.36
CA PHE A 168 18.47 -7.27 15.74
C PHE A 168 19.54 -6.36 16.32
N GLU A 169 20.43 -5.81 15.51
CA GLU A 169 21.46 -4.88 16.00
C GLU A 169 20.97 -3.43 16.04
N LEU A 170 20.18 -2.97 15.05
CA LEU A 170 19.66 -1.59 15.07
C LEU A 170 18.50 -1.38 16.04
N SER A 171 17.63 -2.36 16.23
CA SER A 171 16.45 -2.16 17.09
C SER A 171 16.83 -1.82 18.54
N PRO A 172 17.77 -2.49 19.21
CA PRO A 172 18.24 -2.11 20.56
C PRO A 172 18.85 -0.71 20.63
N VAL A 173 19.54 -0.27 19.57
CA VAL A 173 20.07 1.11 19.47
C VAL A 173 18.93 2.11 19.49
N LEU A 174 17.89 1.90 18.69
CA LEU A 174 16.69 2.74 18.65
C LEU A 174 15.95 2.75 20.01
N TRP A 175 15.88 1.59 20.67
CA TRP A 175 15.23 1.51 22.00
C TRP A 175 15.97 2.32 23.07
N ARG A 176 17.28 2.29 23.03
CA ARG A 176 18.12 3.02 23.98
C ARG A 176 18.14 4.52 23.70
N LYS A 177 18.16 4.91 22.42
CA LYS A 177 18.38 6.31 22.01
C LYS A 177 17.07 7.08 21.84
N ILE A 178 15.98 6.44 21.41
CA ILE A 178 14.72 7.11 21.11
C ILE A 178 13.62 6.64 22.07
N LYS A 179 13.08 5.43 21.85
CA LYS A 179 12.06 4.80 22.70
C LYS A 179 11.97 3.30 22.49
N PRO A 180 11.45 2.53 23.48
CA PRO A 180 11.21 1.09 23.30
C PRO A 180 10.28 0.75 22.14
N SER A 181 10.38 -0.48 21.66
CA SER A 181 9.53 -1.10 20.62
C SER A 181 9.67 -0.52 19.21
N LEU A 182 10.69 0.31 18.96
CA LEU A 182 11.06 0.70 17.59
C LEU A 182 11.85 -0.41 16.92
N SER A 183 11.84 -0.44 15.61
CA SER A 183 12.62 -1.39 14.83
C SER A 183 13.05 -0.79 13.50
N ALA A 184 14.22 -1.16 13.04
CA ALA A 184 14.75 -0.78 11.75
C ALA A 184 14.88 -2.00 10.84
N GLY A 185 14.93 -1.76 9.55
CA GLY A 185 15.19 -2.76 8.55
C GLY A 185 15.64 -2.08 7.25
N ARG A 186 16.53 -2.68 6.55
CA ARG A 186 17.21 -2.12 5.37
C ARG A 186 16.25 -1.45 4.37
N VAL A 187 15.34 -2.22 3.77
CA VAL A 187 14.39 -1.71 2.77
C VAL A 187 13.33 -0.79 3.39
N GLN A 188 12.86 -1.11 4.58
CA GLN A 188 11.80 -0.37 5.27
C GLN A 188 12.24 1.03 5.68
N SER A 189 13.46 1.16 6.22
CA SER A 189 14.00 2.46 6.65
C SER A 189 14.21 3.40 5.47
N VAL A 190 14.67 2.86 4.35
CA VAL A 190 14.83 3.61 3.09
C VAL A 190 13.49 4.01 2.49
N ALA A 191 12.46 3.18 2.60
CA ALA A 191 11.10 3.54 2.18
C ALA A 191 10.53 4.68 3.04
N VAL A 192 10.79 4.68 4.35
CA VAL A 192 10.42 5.80 5.24
C VAL A 192 11.18 7.08 4.86
N ARG A 193 12.48 6.96 4.55
CA ARG A 193 13.31 8.08 4.08
C ARG A 193 12.70 8.78 2.86
N LEU A 194 12.27 8.03 1.84
CA LEU A 194 11.61 8.61 0.65
C LEU A 194 10.40 9.47 1.02
N ILE A 195 9.59 9.00 1.97
CA ILE A 195 8.38 9.70 2.39
C ILE A 195 8.73 10.94 3.21
N VAL A 196 9.72 10.86 4.12
CA VAL A 196 10.19 11.99 4.93
C VAL A 196 10.82 13.07 4.05
N GLU A 197 11.69 12.69 3.12
CA GLU A 197 12.32 13.64 2.18
C GLU A 197 11.26 14.34 1.32
N ARG A 198 10.25 13.62 0.83
CA ARG A 198 9.15 14.20 0.07
C ARG A 198 8.34 15.20 0.90
N GLU A 199 8.05 14.91 2.15
CA GLU A 199 7.33 15.83 3.01
C GLU A 199 8.14 17.11 3.26
N ARG A 200 9.46 16.99 3.47
CA ARG A 200 10.37 18.14 3.62
C ARG A 200 10.50 18.96 2.33
N GLU A 201 10.55 18.28 1.20
CA GLU A 201 10.54 18.94 -0.11
C GLU A 201 9.27 19.78 -0.31
N ILE A 202 8.12 19.25 0.08
CA ILE A 202 6.84 19.96 0.02
C ILE A 202 6.82 21.16 0.98
N HIS A 203 7.32 21.00 2.19
CA HIS A 203 7.36 22.09 3.17
C HIS A 203 8.34 23.22 2.77
N ALA A 204 9.43 22.87 2.10
CA ALA A 204 10.40 23.85 1.60
C ALA A 204 9.97 24.52 0.29
N PHE A 205 8.93 23.97 -0.36
CA PHE A 205 8.49 24.45 -1.67
C PHE A 205 7.83 25.84 -1.56
N VAL A 206 8.34 26.78 -2.33
CA VAL A 206 7.77 28.12 -2.48
C VAL A 206 7.00 28.18 -3.79
N SER A 207 5.70 28.39 -3.70
CA SER A 207 4.85 28.50 -4.88
C SER A 207 5.04 29.84 -5.57
N GLU A 208 5.33 29.82 -6.87
CA GLU A 208 5.43 30.99 -7.73
C GLU A 208 4.14 31.16 -8.53
N THR A 209 3.77 32.41 -8.80
CA THR A 209 2.59 32.74 -9.58
C THR A 209 2.97 33.12 -11.01
N PHE A 210 2.10 32.77 -11.95
CA PHE A 210 2.20 33.16 -13.34
C PHE A 210 0.81 33.23 -13.97
N TYR A 211 0.70 33.93 -15.09
CA TYR A 211 -0.55 34.03 -15.84
C TYR A 211 -0.46 33.22 -17.14
N ARG A 212 -1.41 32.32 -17.32
CA ARG A 212 -1.57 31.53 -18.54
C ARG A 212 -2.69 32.15 -19.35
N VAL A 213 -2.44 32.37 -20.62
CA VAL A 213 -3.40 33.03 -21.52
C VAL A 213 -4.00 31.99 -22.47
N SER A 214 -5.33 31.98 -22.53
CA SER A 214 -6.12 31.19 -23.47
C SER A 214 -7.09 32.08 -24.23
N ALA A 215 -7.42 31.71 -25.45
CA ALA A 215 -8.36 32.42 -26.31
C ALA A 215 -9.43 31.48 -26.87
N VAL A 216 -10.61 32.03 -27.10
CA VAL A 216 -11.66 31.41 -27.89
C VAL A 216 -11.90 32.31 -29.11
N PHE A 217 -11.68 31.73 -30.27
CA PHE A 217 -11.94 32.37 -31.55
C PHE A 217 -13.14 31.75 -32.25
N SER A 218 -13.74 32.46 -33.17
CA SER A 218 -14.72 31.95 -34.12
C SER A 218 -14.08 31.80 -35.52
N ASP A 219 -14.43 30.74 -36.22
CA ASP A 219 -14.01 30.53 -37.62
C ASP A 219 -14.83 31.31 -38.63
N GLY A 220 -15.78 32.14 -38.18
CA GLY A 220 -16.73 32.86 -39.04
C GLY A 220 -17.86 31.96 -39.64
N LYS A 221 -17.82 30.66 -39.37
CA LYS A 221 -18.81 29.65 -39.85
C LYS A 221 -19.64 29.06 -38.70
N GLY A 222 -19.41 29.57 -37.48
CA GLY A 222 -20.14 29.16 -36.27
C GLY A 222 -19.42 28.20 -35.35
N SER A 223 -18.20 27.75 -35.68
CA SER A 223 -17.38 26.90 -34.82
C SER A 223 -16.45 27.69 -33.96
N GLU A 224 -16.12 27.14 -32.79
CA GLU A 224 -15.18 27.73 -31.84
C GLU A 224 -13.80 27.05 -31.93
N VAL A 225 -12.76 27.87 -31.94
CA VAL A 225 -11.36 27.47 -31.90
C VAL A 225 -10.77 27.90 -30.58
N LYS A 226 -10.47 26.94 -29.71
CA LYS A 226 -9.80 27.19 -28.43
C LYS A 226 -8.29 27.09 -28.62
N ALA A 227 -7.56 28.11 -28.20
CA ALA A 227 -6.11 28.16 -28.35
C ALA A 227 -5.44 28.68 -27.09
N GLU A 228 -4.20 28.34 -26.89
CA GLU A 228 -3.36 28.79 -25.78
C GLU A 228 -2.17 29.58 -26.31
N LEU A 229 -1.80 30.63 -25.57
CA LEU A 229 -0.60 31.40 -25.82
C LEU A 229 0.64 30.62 -25.41
N GLY A 230 1.65 30.54 -26.24
CA GLY A 230 2.92 29.87 -25.92
C GLY A 230 3.72 30.53 -24.81
N ARG A 231 3.45 31.78 -24.53
CA ARG A 231 4.12 32.59 -23.48
C ARG A 231 3.29 32.61 -22.20
N ARG A 232 3.96 32.64 -21.05
CA ARG A 232 3.38 32.89 -19.74
C ARG A 232 3.87 34.27 -19.25
N PHE A 233 3.02 34.95 -18.48
CA PHE A 233 3.38 36.25 -17.90
C PHE A 233 3.62 36.07 -16.39
N ALA A 234 4.65 36.78 -15.89
CA ALA A 234 5.01 36.73 -14.48
C ALA A 234 4.06 37.56 -13.61
N THR A 235 3.58 38.70 -14.14
CA THR A 235 2.78 39.66 -13.40
C THR A 235 1.41 39.89 -14.02
N LYS A 236 0.49 40.40 -13.22
CA LYS A 236 -0.86 40.78 -13.64
C LYS A 236 -0.82 41.92 -14.65
N GLU A 237 0.08 42.89 -14.45
CA GLU A 237 0.27 44.03 -15.28
C GLU A 237 0.73 43.68 -16.69
N GLU A 238 1.71 42.75 -16.80
CA GLU A 238 2.15 42.22 -18.10
C GLU A 238 1.04 41.48 -18.83
N ALA A 239 0.30 40.59 -18.12
CA ALA A 239 -0.82 39.89 -18.70
C ALA A 239 -1.93 40.84 -19.15
N ARG A 240 -2.24 41.85 -18.36
CA ARG A 240 -3.21 42.89 -18.71
C ARG A 240 -2.78 43.69 -19.94
N ALA A 241 -1.55 44.15 -19.98
CA ALA A 241 -0.99 44.90 -21.12
C ALA A 241 -1.08 44.08 -22.44
N PHE A 242 -0.80 42.78 -22.35
CA PHE A 242 -0.99 41.87 -23.50
C PHE A 242 -2.46 41.80 -23.93
N LEU A 243 -3.41 41.61 -22.99
CA LEU A 243 -4.83 41.60 -23.32
C LEU A 243 -5.30 42.89 -23.92
N GLU A 244 -4.83 44.03 -23.44
CA GLU A 244 -5.13 45.35 -23.96
C GLU A 244 -4.56 45.53 -25.40
N SER A 245 -3.38 45.03 -25.70
CA SER A 245 -2.83 45.02 -27.06
C SER A 245 -3.66 44.19 -28.04
N CYS A 246 -4.34 43.12 -27.55
CA CYS A 246 -5.22 42.26 -28.34
C CYS A 246 -6.57 42.92 -28.69
N VAL A 247 -6.88 44.13 -28.15
CA VAL A 247 -8.19 44.81 -28.43
C VAL A 247 -8.34 45.11 -29.91
N GLN A 248 -7.26 45.61 -30.55
CA GLN A 248 -7.23 45.99 -31.97
C GLN A 248 -6.45 44.98 -32.82
N ALA A 249 -5.98 43.89 -32.24
CA ALA A 249 -5.19 42.89 -32.95
C ALA A 249 -6.05 42.08 -33.90
N GLU A 250 -5.47 41.69 -35.04
CA GLU A 250 -6.00 40.70 -35.97
C GLU A 250 -5.37 39.34 -35.67
N PHE A 251 -6.17 38.29 -35.79
CA PHE A 251 -5.76 36.94 -35.51
C PHE A 251 -5.84 36.12 -36.78
N THR A 252 -4.67 35.70 -37.28
CA THR A 252 -4.60 34.99 -38.58
C THR A 252 -3.94 33.62 -38.37
N ILE A 253 -4.50 32.62 -39.02
CA ILE A 253 -3.85 31.31 -39.04
C ILE A 253 -2.59 31.38 -39.86
N GLU A 254 -1.45 31.37 -39.19
CA GLU A 254 -0.14 31.44 -39.84
C GLU A 254 0.29 30.12 -40.46
N ASP A 255 0.01 29.02 -39.74
CA ASP A 255 0.37 27.69 -40.17
C ASP A 255 -0.58 26.63 -39.60
N ILE A 256 -0.75 25.53 -40.36
CA ILE A 256 -1.49 24.34 -39.94
C ILE A 256 -0.65 23.12 -40.27
N THR A 257 -0.34 22.36 -39.23
CA THR A 257 0.41 21.13 -39.37
C THR A 257 -0.42 19.94 -38.85
N THR A 258 -0.69 18.99 -39.70
CA THR A 258 -1.31 17.71 -39.33
C THR A 258 -0.25 16.62 -39.35
N ARG A 259 -0.09 15.93 -38.26
CA ARG A 259 0.89 14.84 -38.11
C ARG A 259 0.20 13.58 -37.60
N PRO A 260 0.52 12.42 -38.18
CA PRO A 260 0.07 11.15 -37.65
C PRO A 260 0.77 10.92 -36.28
N LEU A 261 -0.01 10.48 -35.32
CA LEU A 261 0.46 10.09 -33.98
C LEU A 261 0.06 8.63 -33.75
N ARG A 262 0.97 7.83 -33.23
CA ARG A 262 0.70 6.45 -32.84
C ARG A 262 0.88 6.29 -31.34
N LYS A 263 -0.12 5.72 -30.69
CA LYS A 263 -0.03 5.31 -29.28
C LYS A 263 0.07 3.79 -29.24
N SER A 264 1.14 3.26 -28.65
CA SER A 264 1.33 1.82 -28.47
C SER A 264 0.84 1.37 -27.11
N PRO A 265 0.32 0.14 -26.99
CA PRO A 265 -0.09 -0.40 -25.69
C PRO A 265 1.11 -0.64 -24.80
N ALA A 266 0.89 -0.54 -23.50
CA ALA A 266 1.87 -0.93 -22.51
C ALA A 266 2.04 -2.47 -22.44
N ALA A 267 3.17 -2.90 -21.89
CA ALA A 267 3.50 -4.31 -21.69
C ALA A 267 2.49 -5.00 -20.75
N PRO A 268 2.39 -6.35 -20.79
CA PRO A 268 1.67 -7.12 -19.80
C PRO A 268 2.15 -6.78 -18.38
N PHE A 269 1.36 -7.11 -17.37
CA PHE A 269 1.67 -6.75 -16.00
C PHE A 269 2.88 -7.49 -15.42
N THR A 270 3.74 -6.72 -14.76
CA THR A 270 4.62 -7.17 -13.67
C THR A 270 3.90 -7.01 -12.32
N THR A 271 4.48 -7.52 -11.25
CA THR A 271 3.98 -7.29 -9.88
C THR A 271 3.81 -5.80 -9.58
N SER A 272 4.81 -4.99 -9.90
CA SER A 272 4.80 -3.55 -9.65
C SER A 272 3.70 -2.84 -10.43
N THR A 273 3.62 -3.08 -11.75
CA THR A 273 2.62 -2.41 -12.59
C THR A 273 1.20 -2.85 -12.29
N LEU A 274 0.98 -4.13 -11.89
CA LEU A 274 -0.31 -4.60 -11.42
C LEU A 274 -0.74 -3.89 -10.12
N GLN A 275 0.16 -3.75 -9.16
CA GLN A 275 -0.11 -3.04 -7.91
C GLN A 275 -0.48 -1.57 -8.15
N GLN A 276 0.22 -0.91 -9.07
CA GLN A 276 -0.03 0.48 -9.45
C GLN A 276 -1.41 0.64 -10.10
N GLU A 277 -1.71 -0.14 -11.12
CA GLU A 277 -2.98 -0.03 -11.86
C GLU A 277 -4.19 -0.47 -11.01
N ALA A 278 -4.06 -1.51 -10.18
CA ALA A 278 -5.11 -1.93 -9.26
C ALA A 278 -5.40 -0.84 -8.21
N ALA A 279 -4.38 -0.14 -7.72
CA ALA A 279 -4.58 0.97 -6.81
C ALA A 279 -5.32 2.14 -7.48
N ARG A 280 -4.95 2.51 -8.71
CA ARG A 280 -5.55 3.62 -9.45
C ARG A 280 -6.98 3.32 -9.91
N LYS A 281 -7.20 2.17 -10.56
CA LYS A 281 -8.48 1.81 -11.20
C LYS A 281 -9.48 1.15 -10.27
N LEU A 282 -9.00 0.35 -9.32
CA LEU A 282 -9.85 -0.44 -8.44
C LEU A 282 -9.89 0.10 -7.01
N GLY A 283 -8.97 1.00 -6.64
CA GLY A 283 -8.83 1.51 -5.28
C GLY A 283 -8.29 0.48 -4.29
N TYR A 284 -7.63 -0.59 -4.76
CA TYR A 284 -7.08 -1.63 -3.91
C TYR A 284 -5.76 -1.19 -3.30
N THR A 285 -5.51 -1.57 -2.04
CA THR A 285 -4.18 -1.44 -1.46
C THR A 285 -3.22 -2.43 -2.12
N VAL A 286 -1.92 -2.14 -2.05
CA VAL A 286 -0.87 -3.03 -2.58
C VAL A 286 -0.97 -4.43 -1.97
N ALA A 287 -1.19 -4.51 -0.64
CA ALA A 287 -1.37 -5.79 0.06
C ALA A 287 -2.64 -6.54 -0.38
N GLN A 288 -3.75 -5.83 -0.55
CA GLN A 288 -5.01 -6.40 -1.04
C GLN A 288 -4.86 -6.95 -2.46
N THR A 289 -4.19 -6.22 -3.34
CA THR A 289 -3.91 -6.66 -4.72
C THR A 289 -3.14 -7.97 -4.72
N MET A 290 -2.08 -8.08 -3.91
CA MET A 290 -1.29 -9.31 -3.84
C MET A 290 -2.05 -10.48 -3.23
N MET A 291 -2.89 -10.23 -2.22
CA MET A 291 -3.72 -11.28 -1.62
C MET A 291 -4.73 -11.86 -2.63
N ILE A 292 -5.36 -10.99 -3.44
CA ILE A 292 -6.31 -11.41 -4.47
C ILE A 292 -5.57 -12.13 -5.60
N ALA A 293 -4.44 -11.58 -6.09
CA ALA A 293 -3.63 -12.21 -7.13
C ALA A 293 -3.12 -13.59 -6.72
N GLN A 294 -2.73 -13.78 -5.45
CA GLN A 294 -2.34 -15.08 -4.90
C GLN A 294 -3.48 -16.10 -5.03
N ARG A 295 -4.72 -15.71 -4.70
CA ARG A 295 -5.89 -16.60 -4.84
C ARG A 295 -6.16 -16.98 -6.29
N LEU A 296 -6.13 -15.99 -7.20
CA LEU A 296 -6.32 -16.22 -8.62
C LEU A 296 -5.26 -17.18 -9.18
N TYR A 297 -4.02 -17.05 -8.76
CA TYR A 297 -2.95 -17.98 -9.12
C TYR A 297 -3.19 -19.39 -8.56
N GLU A 298 -3.48 -19.53 -7.26
CA GLU A 298 -3.72 -20.82 -6.60
C GLU A 298 -4.93 -21.57 -7.18
N GLU A 299 -5.91 -20.84 -7.72
CA GLU A 299 -7.06 -21.38 -8.43
C GLU A 299 -6.76 -21.71 -9.90
N GLY A 300 -5.56 -21.39 -10.38
CA GLY A 300 -5.11 -21.64 -11.74
C GLY A 300 -5.69 -20.69 -12.78
N LEU A 301 -6.12 -19.48 -12.39
CA LEU A 301 -6.77 -18.50 -13.25
C LEU A 301 -5.78 -17.51 -13.89
N ILE A 302 -4.66 -17.25 -13.23
CA ILE A 302 -3.57 -16.41 -13.73
C ILE A 302 -2.23 -17.09 -13.56
N THR A 303 -1.20 -16.60 -14.26
CA THR A 303 0.20 -16.97 -14.06
C THR A 303 0.72 -16.44 -12.73
N TYR A 304 1.93 -16.86 -12.33
CA TYR A 304 2.53 -16.48 -11.07
C TYR A 304 2.64 -14.96 -10.92
N MET A 305 2.15 -14.43 -9.81
CA MET A 305 1.95 -12.99 -9.62
C MET A 305 3.18 -12.25 -9.09
N ARG A 306 4.25 -12.95 -8.66
CA ARG A 306 5.50 -12.33 -8.22
C ARG A 306 6.54 -12.41 -9.32
N THR A 307 6.44 -11.51 -10.28
CA THR A 307 7.33 -11.45 -11.44
C THR A 307 7.65 -10.01 -11.82
N ASP A 308 8.86 -9.78 -12.28
CA ASP A 308 9.31 -8.55 -12.94
C ASP A 308 9.43 -8.73 -14.47
N SER A 309 9.08 -9.91 -14.97
CA SER A 309 9.06 -10.22 -16.39
C SER A 309 7.83 -9.65 -17.09
N VAL A 310 8.02 -9.19 -18.31
CA VAL A 310 6.98 -8.78 -19.25
C VAL A 310 6.84 -9.75 -20.44
N ASN A 311 7.57 -10.87 -20.39
CA ASN A 311 7.56 -11.87 -21.45
C ASN A 311 6.24 -12.65 -21.46
N LEU A 312 5.82 -13.09 -22.64
CA LEU A 312 4.69 -14.02 -22.82
C LEU A 312 5.20 -15.27 -23.56
N SER A 313 4.67 -16.42 -23.15
CA SER A 313 4.93 -17.68 -23.86
C SER A 313 4.28 -17.68 -25.25
N GLU A 314 4.78 -18.52 -26.15
CA GLU A 314 4.21 -18.71 -27.49
C GLU A 314 2.72 -19.11 -27.44
N LEU A 315 2.32 -19.90 -26.43
CA LEU A 315 0.93 -20.28 -26.19
C LEU A 315 0.09 -19.04 -25.84
N ALA A 316 0.60 -18.15 -24.99
CA ALA A 316 -0.10 -16.92 -24.61
C ALA A 316 -0.22 -15.95 -25.81
N LEU A 317 0.83 -15.84 -26.61
CA LEU A 317 0.82 -15.02 -27.82
C LEU A 317 -0.21 -15.53 -28.85
N SER A 318 -0.21 -16.85 -29.13
CA SER A 318 -1.15 -17.45 -30.10
C SER A 318 -2.59 -17.37 -29.63
N SER A 319 -2.87 -17.69 -28.35
CA SER A 319 -4.23 -17.62 -27.81
C SER A 319 -4.75 -16.19 -27.74
N SER A 320 -3.90 -15.21 -27.41
CA SER A 320 -4.29 -13.79 -27.46
C SER A 320 -4.65 -13.35 -28.88
N ARG A 321 -3.87 -13.76 -29.87
CA ARG A 321 -4.16 -13.50 -31.29
C ARG A 321 -5.52 -14.07 -31.69
N GLU A 322 -5.81 -15.32 -31.37
CA GLU A 322 -7.08 -15.98 -31.68
C GLU A 322 -8.26 -15.24 -31.04
N VAL A 323 -8.14 -14.84 -29.77
CA VAL A 323 -9.18 -14.08 -29.07
C VAL A 323 -9.40 -12.71 -29.72
N ILE A 324 -8.35 -11.97 -30.04
CA ILE A 324 -8.46 -10.65 -30.68
C ILE A 324 -9.12 -10.79 -32.08
N THR A 325 -8.67 -11.77 -32.89
CA THR A 325 -9.25 -12.02 -34.21
C THR A 325 -10.74 -12.35 -34.11
N SER A 326 -11.11 -13.22 -33.18
CA SER A 326 -12.51 -13.61 -32.94
C SER A 326 -13.40 -12.45 -32.48
N MET A 327 -12.91 -11.60 -31.59
CA MET A 327 -13.71 -10.52 -31.01
C MET A 327 -13.80 -9.28 -31.90
N MET A 328 -12.72 -8.93 -32.62
CA MET A 328 -12.58 -7.62 -33.27
C MET A 328 -12.07 -7.68 -34.71
N GLY A 329 -11.55 -8.82 -35.12
CA GLY A 329 -10.98 -9.04 -36.47
C GLY A 329 -9.47 -8.79 -36.52
N ASP A 330 -8.85 -9.28 -37.60
CA ASP A 330 -7.39 -9.32 -37.81
C ASP A 330 -6.71 -7.95 -37.79
N LYS A 331 -7.42 -6.88 -38.17
CA LYS A 331 -6.87 -5.52 -38.16
C LYS A 331 -6.48 -5.02 -36.75
N TYR A 332 -7.05 -5.62 -35.71
CA TYR A 332 -6.72 -5.30 -34.33
C TYR A 332 -5.55 -6.11 -33.75
N VAL A 333 -5.06 -7.10 -34.48
CA VAL A 333 -3.95 -7.97 -34.05
C VAL A 333 -2.61 -7.33 -34.36
N LYS A 334 -1.76 -7.23 -33.35
CA LYS A 334 -0.33 -6.97 -33.51
C LYS A 334 0.44 -7.69 -32.41
N THR A 335 0.84 -8.91 -32.69
CA THR A 335 1.63 -9.71 -31.76
C THR A 335 2.96 -9.02 -31.45
N ARG A 336 3.28 -8.89 -30.15
CA ARG A 336 4.51 -8.29 -29.66
C ARG A 336 5.13 -9.17 -28.60
N GLN A 337 6.46 -9.34 -28.65
CA GLN A 337 7.23 -9.83 -27.54
C GLN A 337 7.93 -8.64 -26.86
N PHE A 338 7.61 -8.42 -25.61
CA PHE A 338 8.23 -7.36 -24.84
C PHE A 338 9.52 -7.90 -24.20
N ALA A 339 10.57 -7.08 -24.21
CA ALA A 339 11.83 -7.42 -23.55
C ALA A 339 11.86 -6.79 -22.14
N THR A 340 12.23 -7.59 -21.17
CA THR A 340 12.45 -7.13 -19.79
C THR A 340 13.70 -6.26 -19.75
N LYS A 341 13.58 -5.02 -19.26
CA LYS A 341 14.69 -4.06 -19.20
C LYS A 341 15.62 -4.26 -18.00
N THR A 342 15.18 -5.01 -16.99
CA THR A 342 15.90 -5.21 -15.74
C THR A 342 16.96 -6.27 -15.93
N LYS A 343 18.25 -5.90 -15.87
CA LYS A 343 19.36 -6.86 -15.78
C LYS A 343 19.22 -7.60 -14.46
N GLY A 344 19.11 -8.93 -14.49
CA GLY A 344 18.86 -9.77 -13.32
C GLY A 344 17.38 -10.13 -13.09
N ALA A 345 16.48 -9.73 -14.00
CA ALA A 345 15.15 -10.32 -14.06
C ALA A 345 15.32 -11.84 -14.26
N GLN A 346 14.56 -12.62 -13.52
CA GLN A 346 14.50 -14.07 -13.76
C GLN A 346 13.83 -14.27 -15.14
N GLU A 347 14.64 -14.35 -16.20
CA GLU A 347 14.19 -14.45 -17.60
C GLU A 347 13.26 -15.65 -17.88
N ALA A 348 13.28 -16.63 -16.97
CA ALA A 348 12.42 -17.81 -17.05
C ALA A 348 10.94 -17.53 -16.73
N HIS A 349 10.62 -16.39 -16.09
CA HIS A 349 9.24 -16.08 -15.67
C HIS A 349 8.44 -15.40 -16.79
N GLU A 350 7.15 -15.71 -16.86
CA GLU A 350 6.19 -14.96 -17.67
C GLU A 350 5.67 -13.72 -16.93
N ALA A 351 5.07 -12.79 -17.67
CA ALA A 351 4.25 -11.72 -17.14
C ALA A 351 2.99 -12.28 -16.44
N ILE A 352 2.34 -11.44 -15.64
CA ILE A 352 1.05 -11.78 -15.04
C ILE A 352 -0.03 -11.71 -16.12
N ARG A 353 -0.62 -12.84 -16.45
CA ARG A 353 -1.64 -13.01 -17.48
C ARG A 353 -2.70 -14.05 -17.08
N PRO A 354 -3.88 -14.05 -17.69
CA PRO A 354 -4.80 -15.18 -17.61
C PRO A 354 -4.16 -16.47 -18.11
N THR A 355 -4.46 -17.59 -17.48
CA THR A 355 -4.02 -18.90 -17.96
C THR A 355 -4.72 -19.30 -19.27
N TYR A 356 -5.99 -18.91 -19.40
CA TYR A 356 -6.81 -19.15 -20.58
C TYR A 356 -7.38 -17.83 -21.08
N MET A 357 -6.84 -17.28 -22.15
CA MET A 357 -7.26 -15.98 -22.70
C MET A 357 -8.71 -15.95 -23.22
N ILE A 358 -9.28 -17.10 -23.55
CA ILE A 358 -10.67 -17.21 -23.97
C ILE A 358 -11.68 -16.86 -22.84
N ASN A 359 -11.24 -16.95 -21.59
CA ASN A 359 -12.08 -16.65 -20.44
C ASN A 359 -11.98 -15.14 -20.14
N GLU A 360 -12.93 -14.37 -20.66
CA GLU A 360 -13.02 -12.93 -20.38
C GLU A 360 -13.40 -12.64 -18.91
N THR A 361 -14.19 -13.53 -18.32
CA THR A 361 -14.69 -13.41 -16.94
C THR A 361 -14.47 -14.71 -16.19
N ILE A 362 -14.49 -14.62 -14.87
CA ILE A 362 -14.34 -15.75 -13.95
C ILE A 362 -15.48 -15.77 -12.94
N GLU A 363 -15.71 -16.96 -12.33
CA GLU A 363 -16.49 -17.07 -11.10
C GLU A 363 -15.62 -16.63 -9.92
N GLY A 364 -16.24 -16.06 -8.89
CA GLY A 364 -15.54 -15.60 -7.69
C GLY A 364 -16.17 -14.35 -7.07
N THR A 365 -15.49 -13.79 -6.10
CA THR A 365 -15.90 -12.53 -5.49
C THR A 365 -15.78 -11.36 -6.48
N SER A 366 -16.54 -10.30 -6.26
CA SER A 366 -16.45 -9.08 -7.08
C SER A 366 -15.01 -8.50 -7.12
N GLN A 367 -14.24 -8.68 -6.07
CA GLN A 367 -12.85 -8.23 -6.02
C GLN A 367 -11.94 -9.08 -6.93
N GLU A 368 -12.11 -10.39 -6.91
CA GLU A 368 -11.39 -11.32 -7.78
C GLU A 368 -11.74 -11.09 -9.26
N GLN A 369 -13.03 -10.96 -9.56
CA GLN A 369 -13.50 -10.67 -10.91
C GLN A 369 -12.92 -9.36 -11.47
N ARG A 370 -12.93 -8.28 -10.69
CA ARG A 370 -12.39 -6.98 -11.13
C ARG A 370 -10.87 -7.01 -11.33
N LEU A 371 -10.12 -7.70 -10.48
CA LEU A 371 -8.66 -7.82 -10.65
C LEU A 371 -8.33 -8.70 -11.86
N TYR A 372 -9.05 -9.82 -12.05
CA TYR A 372 -8.89 -10.68 -13.21
C TYR A 372 -9.21 -9.94 -14.52
N GLU A 373 -10.32 -9.19 -14.57
CA GLU A 373 -10.70 -8.38 -15.72
C GLU A 373 -9.61 -7.35 -16.09
N LEU A 374 -9.03 -6.71 -15.07
CA LEU A 374 -7.92 -5.77 -15.27
C LEU A 374 -6.70 -6.47 -15.91
N ILE A 375 -6.33 -7.66 -15.42
CA ILE A 375 -5.22 -8.47 -15.95
C ILE A 375 -5.52 -8.92 -17.37
N TRP A 376 -6.74 -9.41 -17.62
CA TRP A 376 -7.18 -9.88 -18.94
C TRP A 376 -7.13 -8.75 -19.98
N LYS A 377 -7.74 -7.59 -19.65
CA LYS A 377 -7.74 -6.42 -20.54
C LYS A 377 -6.34 -5.93 -20.87
N ARG A 378 -5.45 -5.88 -19.87
CA ARG A 378 -4.06 -5.45 -20.08
C ARG A 378 -3.30 -6.42 -20.97
N THR A 379 -3.43 -7.71 -20.74
CA THR A 379 -2.79 -8.74 -21.55
C THR A 379 -3.27 -8.69 -22.99
N LEU A 380 -4.60 -8.63 -23.20
CA LEU A 380 -5.19 -8.55 -24.54
C LEU A 380 -4.71 -7.29 -25.27
N ALA A 381 -4.82 -6.12 -24.62
CA ALA A 381 -4.39 -4.83 -25.17
C ALA A 381 -2.92 -4.83 -25.58
N SER A 382 -2.04 -5.50 -24.83
CA SER A 382 -0.62 -5.59 -25.14
C SER A 382 -0.34 -6.26 -26.49
N GLN A 383 -1.25 -7.11 -26.98
CA GLN A 383 -1.16 -7.85 -28.23
C GLN A 383 -2.03 -7.27 -29.35
N MET A 384 -2.64 -6.08 -29.09
CA MET A 384 -3.46 -5.38 -30.07
C MET A 384 -2.66 -4.35 -30.87
N ALA A 385 -3.21 -3.95 -32.01
CA ALA A 385 -2.66 -2.91 -32.87
C ALA A 385 -2.56 -1.56 -32.13
N ASP A 386 -1.59 -0.73 -32.53
CA ASP A 386 -1.47 0.63 -32.03
C ASP A 386 -2.75 1.42 -32.31
N ALA A 387 -3.06 2.39 -31.47
CA ALA A 387 -4.04 3.39 -31.81
C ALA A 387 -3.39 4.43 -32.74
N GLU A 388 -4.10 4.77 -33.81
CA GLU A 388 -3.67 5.78 -34.77
C GLU A 388 -4.52 7.04 -34.57
N LEU A 389 -3.84 8.17 -34.47
CA LEU A 389 -4.45 9.47 -34.26
C LEU A 389 -3.87 10.46 -35.26
N GLU A 390 -4.64 11.47 -35.58
CA GLU A 390 -4.13 12.65 -36.28
C GLU A 390 -4.14 13.81 -35.33
N LYS A 391 -2.95 14.42 -35.14
CA LYS A 391 -2.77 15.62 -34.32
C LYS A 391 -2.63 16.81 -35.24
N THR A 392 -3.62 17.69 -35.25
CA THR A 392 -3.61 18.94 -35.96
C THR A 392 -3.22 20.08 -35.02
N THR A 393 -2.23 20.84 -35.37
CA THR A 393 -1.77 22.03 -34.67
C THR A 393 -1.92 23.22 -35.57
N ALA A 394 -2.74 24.18 -35.17
CA ALA A 394 -2.89 25.46 -35.83
C ALA A 394 -2.18 26.56 -35.04
N THR A 395 -1.26 27.24 -35.69
CA THR A 395 -0.55 28.39 -35.13
C THR A 395 -1.27 29.67 -35.57
N ILE A 396 -1.67 30.50 -34.61
CA ILE A 396 -2.44 31.71 -34.82
C ILE A 396 -1.54 32.90 -34.47
N SER A 397 -1.20 33.74 -35.44
CA SER A 397 -0.44 34.95 -35.20
C SER A 397 -1.34 36.05 -34.64
N VAL A 398 -0.73 36.94 -33.84
CA VAL A 398 -1.36 38.12 -33.27
C VAL A 398 -0.70 39.34 -33.90
N SER A 399 -1.44 40.21 -34.60
CA SER A 399 -0.84 41.38 -35.22
C SER A 399 -0.22 42.30 -34.16
N GLY A 400 0.95 42.86 -34.47
CA GLY A 400 1.65 43.78 -33.59
C GLY A 400 2.52 43.16 -32.49
N THR A 401 2.64 41.84 -32.44
CA THR A 401 3.50 41.09 -31.52
C THR A 401 4.03 39.81 -32.16
N ASP A 402 5.14 39.28 -31.64
CA ASP A 402 5.70 37.99 -32.01
C ASP A 402 5.03 36.81 -31.29
N ASP A 403 4.15 37.10 -30.32
CA ASP A 403 3.43 36.08 -29.57
C ASP A 403 2.42 35.36 -30.47
N LYS A 404 2.27 34.05 -30.25
CA LYS A 404 1.38 33.19 -31.06
C LYS A 404 0.51 32.34 -30.17
N PHE A 405 -0.78 32.18 -30.55
CA PHE A 405 -1.64 31.18 -29.99
C PHE A 405 -1.48 29.85 -30.74
N THR A 406 -1.66 28.76 -30.02
CA THR A 406 -1.63 27.41 -30.58
C THR A 406 -2.94 26.70 -30.25
N ALA A 407 -3.66 26.28 -31.27
CA ALA A 407 -4.82 25.42 -31.15
C ALA A 407 -4.43 23.99 -31.53
N VAL A 408 -4.76 23.02 -30.67
CA VAL A 408 -4.44 21.61 -30.88
C VAL A 408 -5.72 20.82 -30.92
N GLY A 409 -5.84 19.95 -31.94
CA GLY A 409 -6.90 18.95 -32.05
C GLY A 409 -6.30 17.57 -32.25
N GLU A 410 -6.90 16.57 -31.63
CA GLU A 410 -6.57 15.17 -31.87
C GLU A 410 -7.82 14.40 -32.31
N VAL A 411 -7.67 13.61 -33.34
CA VAL A 411 -8.73 12.74 -33.85
C VAL A 411 -8.22 11.31 -33.88
N VAL A 412 -8.95 10.40 -33.23
CA VAL A 412 -8.65 8.96 -33.28
C VAL A 412 -9.16 8.44 -34.61
N THR A 413 -8.24 8.08 -35.53
CA THR A 413 -8.55 7.49 -36.83
C THR A 413 -8.72 5.98 -36.76
N PHE A 414 -8.00 5.34 -35.84
CA PHE A 414 -8.14 3.93 -35.50
C PHE A 414 -7.89 3.73 -34.00
N ASP A 415 -8.87 3.16 -33.31
CA ASP A 415 -8.84 3.04 -31.84
C ASP A 415 -7.82 2.00 -31.33
N GLY A 416 -7.51 0.97 -32.12
CA GLY A 416 -6.53 -0.05 -31.77
C GLY A 416 -6.78 -0.62 -30.37
N PHE A 417 -5.74 -0.70 -29.55
CA PHE A 417 -5.81 -1.21 -28.17
C PHE A 417 -6.66 -0.33 -27.23
N LEU A 418 -6.87 0.95 -27.53
CA LEU A 418 -7.69 1.85 -26.71
C LEU A 418 -9.14 1.39 -26.61
N ARG A 419 -9.58 0.55 -27.54
CA ARG A 419 -10.91 -0.08 -27.49
C ARG A 419 -11.13 -0.94 -26.25
N VAL A 420 -10.06 -1.55 -25.72
CA VAL A 420 -10.10 -2.47 -24.58
C VAL A 420 -9.53 -1.85 -23.33
N TYR A 421 -8.46 -1.07 -23.46
CA TYR A 421 -7.68 -0.63 -22.31
C TYR A 421 -7.13 0.79 -22.47
N LYS A 422 -7.35 1.63 -21.44
CA LYS A 422 -6.69 2.92 -21.26
C LYS A 422 -5.88 2.88 -19.98
N GLU A 423 -4.63 3.34 -20.02
CA GLU A 423 -3.82 3.48 -18.81
C GLU A 423 -4.37 4.56 -17.89
N SER A 424 -4.03 4.48 -16.59
CA SER A 424 -4.32 5.51 -15.61
C SER A 424 -3.02 6.12 -15.08
N TYR A 425 -3.09 7.38 -14.70
CA TYR A 425 -1.95 8.16 -14.21
C TYR A 425 -2.17 8.58 -12.75
N ASP A 426 -1.08 8.82 -12.02
CA ASP A 426 -1.13 9.23 -10.61
C ASP A 426 -1.58 10.68 -10.42
N ASP A 427 -1.39 11.51 -11.45
CA ASP A 427 -1.70 12.93 -11.42
C ASP A 427 -2.74 13.27 -12.49
N GLU A 428 -3.78 14.03 -12.11
CA GLU A 428 -4.79 14.52 -13.05
C GLU A 428 -4.19 15.46 -14.11
N SER A 429 -3.03 16.06 -13.82
CA SER A 429 -2.28 16.89 -14.77
C SER A 429 -1.64 16.09 -15.92
N GLU A 430 -1.43 14.80 -15.74
CA GLU A 430 -0.93 13.88 -16.76
C GLU A 430 -2.06 13.31 -17.63
N GLN A 431 -3.33 13.52 -17.27
CA GLN A 431 -4.45 13.18 -18.14
C GLN A 431 -4.41 14.12 -19.34
N GLU A 432 -4.03 13.57 -20.49
CA GLU A 432 -4.16 14.27 -21.75
C GLU A 432 -5.63 14.66 -21.93
N ASP A 433 -5.88 15.95 -22.17
CA ASP A 433 -7.20 16.46 -22.55
C ASP A 433 -7.85 15.54 -23.61
N GLU A 434 -9.07 15.08 -23.33
CA GLU A 434 -9.81 14.27 -24.28
C GLU A 434 -9.81 14.92 -25.66
N SER A 435 -9.67 14.10 -26.71
CA SER A 435 -9.59 14.50 -28.11
C SER A 435 -10.54 15.66 -28.43
N ARG A 436 -9.98 16.84 -28.62
CA ARG A 436 -10.72 18.03 -29.07
C ARG A 436 -10.66 18.05 -30.59
N LEU A 437 -11.84 18.05 -31.21
CA LEU A 437 -11.95 18.27 -32.63
C LEU A 437 -11.68 19.76 -32.94
N LEU A 438 -10.71 20.03 -33.81
CA LEU A 438 -10.62 21.33 -34.45
C LEU A 438 -11.56 21.38 -35.66
N PRO A 439 -12.25 22.50 -35.90
CA PRO A 439 -12.98 22.68 -37.16
C PRO A 439 -12.02 22.70 -38.34
N ALA A 440 -12.54 22.59 -39.55
CA ALA A 440 -11.74 22.74 -40.75
C ALA A 440 -11.22 24.18 -40.83
N LEU A 441 -9.92 24.34 -40.71
CA LEU A 441 -9.22 25.63 -40.75
C LEU A 441 -8.31 25.69 -42.00
N GLU A 442 -8.06 26.92 -42.46
CA GLU A 442 -7.19 27.16 -43.62
C GLU A 442 -6.09 28.17 -43.28
N LYS A 443 -4.90 27.97 -43.85
CA LYS A 443 -3.77 28.91 -43.74
C LYS A 443 -4.17 30.25 -44.34
N GLY A 444 -3.88 31.33 -43.59
CA GLY A 444 -4.28 32.67 -43.95
C GLY A 444 -5.69 33.05 -43.56
N GLN A 445 -6.47 32.16 -43.00
CA GLN A 445 -7.82 32.44 -42.48
C GLN A 445 -7.73 33.41 -41.31
N GLN A 446 -8.53 34.46 -41.33
CA GLN A 446 -8.73 35.32 -40.19
C GLN A 446 -9.78 34.73 -39.24
N LEU A 447 -9.48 34.82 -37.92
CA LEU A 447 -10.33 34.36 -36.88
C LEU A 447 -10.91 35.55 -36.10
N GLU A 448 -12.17 35.48 -35.77
CA GLU A 448 -12.81 36.51 -34.90
C GLU A 448 -12.55 36.17 -33.44
N ARG A 449 -12.06 37.14 -32.68
CA ARG A 449 -11.87 37.02 -31.26
C ARG A 449 -13.21 37.03 -30.52
N LYS A 450 -13.58 35.95 -29.87
CA LYS A 450 -14.72 35.89 -28.95
C LYS A 450 -14.31 36.36 -27.54
N GLU A 451 -13.27 35.76 -27.00
CA GLU A 451 -12.72 36.17 -25.71
C GLU A 451 -11.26 35.71 -25.57
N ILE A 452 -10.49 36.46 -24.80
CA ILE A 452 -9.14 36.06 -24.34
C ILE A 452 -9.12 36.17 -22.82
N MET A 453 -8.60 35.13 -22.17
CA MET A 453 -8.49 35.10 -20.72
C MET A 453 -7.04 34.89 -20.29
N ALA A 454 -6.57 35.67 -19.34
CA ALA A 454 -5.36 35.44 -18.59
C ALA A 454 -5.76 34.95 -17.17
N VAL A 455 -5.41 33.72 -16.86
CA VAL A 455 -5.76 33.10 -15.59
C VAL A 455 -4.49 32.93 -14.76
N GLN A 456 -4.52 33.50 -13.55
CA GLN A 456 -3.44 33.28 -12.58
C GLN A 456 -3.34 31.80 -12.23
N ARG A 457 -2.12 31.26 -12.32
CA ARG A 457 -1.77 29.89 -11.98
C ARG A 457 -0.60 29.89 -10.99
N PHE A 458 -0.40 28.77 -10.38
CA PHE A 458 0.60 28.60 -9.34
C PHE A 458 1.41 27.34 -9.64
N THR A 459 2.70 27.40 -9.44
CA THR A 459 3.53 26.21 -9.41
C THR A 459 3.11 25.31 -8.25
N GLN A 460 3.19 24.02 -8.44
CA GLN A 460 2.76 23.06 -7.45
C GLN A 460 3.95 22.32 -6.86
N ALA A 461 3.90 22.04 -5.57
CA ALA A 461 4.84 21.15 -4.92
C ALA A 461 4.70 19.73 -5.52
N PRO A 462 5.78 18.92 -5.48
CA PRO A 462 5.69 17.54 -5.89
C PRO A 462 4.62 16.80 -5.06
N PRO A 463 3.83 15.91 -5.66
CA PRO A 463 2.76 15.24 -4.93
C PRO A 463 3.32 14.26 -3.89
N ARG A 464 2.62 14.10 -2.77
CA ARG A 464 2.93 13.05 -1.81
C ARG A 464 2.73 11.67 -2.42
N TYR A 465 3.50 10.72 -1.93
CA TYR A 465 3.36 9.34 -2.39
C TYR A 465 2.00 8.74 -2.00
N THR A 466 1.41 8.01 -2.95
CA THR A 466 0.44 6.95 -2.69
C THR A 466 1.19 5.62 -2.53
N GLU A 467 0.50 4.55 -2.13
CA GLU A 467 1.12 3.21 -2.14
C GLU A 467 1.62 2.86 -3.56
N ALA A 468 0.85 3.19 -4.60
CA ALA A 468 1.19 2.94 -6.00
C ALA A 468 2.44 3.70 -6.45
N SER A 469 2.49 5.01 -6.21
CA SER A 469 3.65 5.81 -6.62
C SER A 469 4.90 5.51 -5.78
N LEU A 470 4.75 5.04 -4.54
CA LEU A 470 5.88 4.54 -3.75
C LEU A 470 6.44 3.22 -4.30
N VAL A 471 5.58 2.27 -4.72
CA VAL A 471 6.02 1.04 -5.41
C VAL A 471 6.82 1.39 -6.66
N ARG A 472 6.27 2.29 -7.49
CA ARG A 472 6.95 2.77 -8.70
C ARG A 472 8.32 3.35 -8.37
N LYS A 473 8.41 4.21 -7.33
CA LYS A 473 9.67 4.83 -6.93
C LYS A 473 10.70 3.83 -6.42
N LEU A 474 10.28 2.85 -5.64
CA LEU A 474 11.15 1.76 -5.17
C LEU A 474 11.69 0.94 -6.35
N GLU A 475 10.84 0.60 -7.32
CA GLU A 475 11.23 -0.11 -8.53
C GLU A 475 12.24 0.70 -9.38
N GLU A 476 11.97 2.00 -9.62
CA GLU A 476 12.87 2.91 -10.34
C GLU A 476 14.27 2.99 -9.69
N LEU A 477 14.35 2.94 -8.38
CA LEU A 477 15.59 2.95 -7.61
C LEU A 477 16.25 1.56 -7.47
N GLY A 478 15.61 0.49 -7.95
CA GLY A 478 16.09 -0.88 -7.78
C GLY A 478 15.99 -1.39 -6.33
N ILE A 479 15.16 -0.76 -5.50
CA ILE A 479 14.99 -1.08 -4.08
C ILE A 479 13.83 -2.04 -3.89
N GLY A 480 14.14 -3.22 -3.34
CA GLY A 480 13.16 -4.29 -3.19
C GLY A 480 12.98 -5.14 -4.45
N ARG A 481 12.07 -6.09 -4.36
CA ARG A 481 11.72 -7.05 -5.42
C ARG A 481 10.22 -7.33 -5.36
N PRO A 482 9.63 -8.03 -6.34
CA PRO A 482 8.20 -8.39 -6.35
C PRO A 482 7.67 -8.96 -5.03
N SER A 483 8.47 -9.75 -4.31
CA SER A 483 8.12 -10.33 -3.02
C SER A 483 8.13 -9.34 -1.85
N THR A 484 8.78 -8.17 -1.97
CA THR A 484 9.03 -7.27 -0.83
C THR A 484 8.28 -5.94 -0.88
N TYR A 485 7.74 -5.51 -2.03
CA TYR A 485 7.03 -4.23 -2.11
C TYR A 485 5.83 -4.15 -1.15
N ALA A 486 4.90 -5.08 -1.24
CA ALA A 486 3.72 -5.11 -0.39
C ALA A 486 4.04 -5.27 1.11
N PRO A 487 4.92 -6.20 1.53
CA PRO A 487 5.35 -6.30 2.92
C PRO A 487 6.00 -5.03 3.46
N THR A 488 6.85 -4.37 2.68
CA THR A 488 7.52 -3.12 3.08
C THR A 488 6.50 -2.03 3.37
N ILE A 489 5.56 -1.76 2.45
CA ILE A 489 4.54 -0.73 2.59
C ILE A 489 3.61 -1.02 3.77
N SER A 490 3.24 -2.28 3.97
CA SER A 490 2.42 -2.68 5.12
C SER A 490 3.18 -2.51 6.44
N THR A 491 4.46 -2.87 6.48
CA THR A 491 5.25 -2.84 7.71
C THR A 491 5.53 -1.42 8.20
N ILE A 492 5.86 -0.47 7.32
CA ILE A 492 6.12 0.92 7.72
C ILE A 492 4.86 1.59 8.30
N GLN A 493 3.67 1.21 7.82
CA GLN A 493 2.40 1.66 8.37
C GLN A 493 2.08 0.97 9.71
N GLN A 494 2.23 -0.35 9.80
CA GLN A 494 2.00 -1.12 11.03
C GLN A 494 2.93 -0.70 12.19
N ARG A 495 4.17 -0.31 11.88
CA ARG A 495 5.14 0.22 12.84
C ARG A 495 4.86 1.67 13.25
N GLY A 496 3.91 2.33 12.59
CA GLY A 496 3.55 3.71 12.86
C GLY A 496 4.62 4.73 12.46
N TYR A 497 5.48 4.40 11.49
CA TYR A 497 6.44 5.35 10.91
C TYR A 497 5.81 6.19 9.81
N VAL A 498 4.81 5.64 9.17
CA VAL A 498 4.02 6.26 8.12
C VAL A 498 2.55 5.99 8.40
N GLU A 499 1.72 6.97 8.13
CA GLU A 499 0.26 6.82 8.17
C GLU A 499 -0.35 7.18 6.81
N LYS A 500 -1.48 6.54 6.51
CA LYS A 500 -2.27 6.86 5.32
C LYS A 500 -3.32 7.90 5.72
N GLY A 501 -3.25 9.06 5.08
CA GLY A 501 -4.10 10.19 5.43
C GLY A 501 -4.73 10.87 4.23
N ASN A 502 -5.74 11.67 4.55
CA ASN A 502 -6.36 12.62 3.63
C ASN A 502 -6.07 14.02 4.16
N ARG A 503 -5.85 14.97 3.26
CA ARG A 503 -5.78 16.39 3.61
C ARG A 503 -6.94 17.13 2.97
N GLU A 504 -7.60 17.94 3.74
CA GLU A 504 -8.60 18.88 3.23
C GLU A 504 -7.86 20.00 2.48
N GLY A 505 -8.42 20.40 1.33
CA GLY A 505 -7.89 21.51 0.58
C GLY A 505 -8.15 22.82 1.33
N THR A 506 -7.32 23.80 1.01
CA THR A 506 -7.51 25.19 1.43
C THR A 506 -8.08 26.01 0.30
N LYS A 507 -8.94 26.98 0.63
CA LYS A 507 -9.48 27.91 -0.36
C LYS A 507 -8.38 28.89 -0.75
N ARG A 508 -8.11 29.00 -2.06
CA ARG A 508 -7.16 29.95 -2.64
C ARG A 508 -7.90 30.82 -3.63
N GLU A 509 -7.63 32.13 -3.58
CA GLU A 509 -8.13 33.07 -4.57
C GLU A 509 -7.12 33.23 -5.71
N TYR A 510 -7.63 33.47 -6.91
CA TYR A 510 -6.82 33.72 -8.09
C TYR A 510 -7.51 34.73 -9.02
N ASP A 511 -6.69 35.49 -9.71
CA ASP A 511 -7.14 36.49 -10.66
C ASP A 511 -7.47 35.88 -12.03
N VAL A 512 -8.57 36.34 -12.61
CA VAL A 512 -8.95 36.08 -13.99
C VAL A 512 -9.16 37.44 -14.68
N LEU A 513 -8.28 37.71 -15.64
CA LEU A 513 -8.42 38.85 -16.54
C LEU A 513 -9.10 38.36 -17.81
N LYS A 514 -10.16 39.05 -18.24
CA LYS A 514 -10.94 38.64 -19.39
C LYS A 514 -11.15 39.80 -20.33
N LEU A 515 -10.68 39.64 -21.57
CA LEU A 515 -10.96 40.51 -22.67
C LEU A 515 -12.18 40.00 -23.44
N LYS A 516 -13.29 40.73 -23.39
CA LYS A 516 -14.50 40.48 -24.19
C LYS A 516 -14.97 41.81 -24.79
N GLY A 517 -15.33 41.80 -26.09
CA GLY A 517 -15.48 43.04 -26.82
C GLY A 517 -14.19 43.86 -26.79
N ASN A 518 -14.22 45.12 -26.38
CA ASN A 518 -13.05 45.98 -26.28
C ASN A 518 -12.64 46.29 -24.83
N GLN A 519 -13.15 45.53 -23.87
CA GLN A 519 -12.92 45.79 -22.44
C GLN A 519 -12.25 44.63 -21.77
N VAL A 520 -11.18 44.93 -20.99
CA VAL A 520 -10.55 43.99 -20.08
C VAL A 520 -11.19 44.10 -18.70
N THR A 521 -11.79 43.03 -18.24
CA THR A 521 -12.37 42.95 -16.88
C THR A 521 -11.49 42.05 -16.02
N VAL A 522 -11.38 42.40 -14.74
CA VAL A 522 -10.65 41.60 -13.74
C VAL A 522 -11.66 41.09 -12.73
N THR A 523 -11.64 39.79 -12.53
CA THR A 523 -12.46 39.10 -11.52
C THR A 523 -11.58 38.21 -10.66
N VAL A 524 -11.87 38.19 -9.35
CA VAL A 524 -11.26 37.25 -8.42
C VAL A 524 -12.13 36.02 -8.32
N ARG A 525 -11.54 34.82 -8.54
CA ARG A 525 -12.21 33.55 -8.37
C ARG A 525 -11.54 32.77 -7.25
N SER A 526 -12.20 31.75 -6.76
CA SER A 526 -11.60 30.87 -5.74
C SER A 526 -11.64 29.41 -6.19
N GLU A 527 -10.61 28.68 -5.80
CA GLU A 527 -10.48 27.23 -5.99
C GLU A 527 -10.10 26.55 -4.68
N MET A 528 -10.38 25.27 -4.56
CA MET A 528 -9.85 24.44 -3.48
C MET A 528 -8.53 23.84 -3.94
N THR A 529 -7.45 24.12 -3.22
CA THR A 529 -6.09 23.64 -3.54
C THR A 529 -5.52 22.78 -2.42
N GLY A 530 -4.64 21.84 -2.75
CA GLY A 530 -3.95 20.99 -1.76
C GLY A 530 -4.81 19.93 -1.13
N SER A 531 -6.01 19.64 -1.69
CA SER A 531 -6.79 18.46 -1.28
C SER A 531 -6.10 17.19 -1.76
N GLU A 532 -5.86 16.27 -0.83
CA GLU A 532 -5.20 15.01 -1.11
C GLU A 532 -5.95 13.84 -0.46
N LYS A 533 -6.02 12.72 -1.16
CA LYS A 533 -6.66 11.49 -0.67
C LYS A 533 -5.67 10.33 -0.66
N SER A 534 -5.75 9.53 0.41
CA SER A 534 -4.99 8.26 0.53
C SER A 534 -3.48 8.40 0.34
N LYS A 535 -2.89 9.53 0.79
CA LYS A 535 -1.46 9.78 0.72
C LYS A 535 -0.72 9.21 1.93
N LEU A 536 0.53 8.85 1.71
CA LEU A 536 1.44 8.39 2.74
C LEU A 536 2.14 9.59 3.37
N LEU A 537 1.98 9.75 4.67
CA LEU A 537 2.48 10.83 5.48
C LEU A 537 3.47 10.28 6.51
N PRO A 538 4.64 10.90 6.71
CA PRO A 538 5.52 10.48 7.79
C PRO A 538 4.90 10.87 9.13
N THR A 539 5.08 10.05 10.14
CA THR A 539 4.78 10.41 11.52
C THR A 539 6.01 11.08 12.15
N ASP A 540 5.82 11.82 13.25
CA ASP A 540 6.95 12.37 13.99
C ASP A 540 7.96 11.31 14.42
N VAL A 541 7.47 10.12 14.81
CA VAL A 541 8.34 9.00 15.16
C VAL A 541 9.11 8.51 13.94
N GLY A 542 8.46 8.45 12.78
CA GLY A 542 9.10 8.09 11.51
C GLY A 542 10.21 9.07 11.14
N SER A 543 9.95 10.37 11.23
CA SER A 543 10.95 11.42 10.97
C SER A 543 12.14 11.34 11.91
N VAL A 544 11.90 11.19 13.22
CA VAL A 544 12.98 11.09 14.22
C VAL A 544 13.85 9.84 14.03
N VAL A 545 13.22 8.69 13.71
CA VAL A 545 13.96 7.47 13.43
C VAL A 545 14.76 7.61 12.12
N ASN A 546 14.18 8.23 11.10
CA ASN A 546 14.87 8.52 9.84
C ASN A 546 16.12 9.36 10.09
N ASP A 547 16.01 10.46 10.82
CA ASP A 547 17.12 11.38 11.06
C ASP A 547 18.24 10.72 11.88
N PHE A 548 17.85 9.95 12.88
CA PHE A 548 18.81 9.18 13.66
C PHE A 548 19.58 8.18 12.78
N LEU A 549 18.87 7.44 11.95
CA LEU A 549 19.51 6.46 11.05
C LEU A 549 20.35 7.14 9.98
N MET A 550 19.94 8.29 9.46
CA MET A 550 20.74 9.08 8.51
C MET A 550 22.04 9.59 9.12
N GLU A 551 22.03 9.98 10.39
CA GLU A 551 23.21 10.49 11.10
C GLU A 551 24.20 9.36 11.48
N TYR A 552 23.70 8.27 12.04
CA TYR A 552 24.55 7.21 12.61
C TYR A 552 24.79 6.01 11.70
N PHE A 553 23.89 5.78 10.72
CA PHE A 553 23.94 4.64 9.79
C PHE A 553 23.68 5.07 8.34
N PRO A 554 24.44 6.05 7.83
CA PRO A 554 24.19 6.63 6.50
C PRO A 554 24.24 5.58 5.38
N GLN A 555 25.10 4.56 5.50
CA GLN A 555 25.21 3.49 4.53
C GLN A 555 23.91 2.66 4.43
N ILE A 556 23.28 2.32 5.56
CA ILE A 556 22.01 1.57 5.57
C ILE A 556 20.88 2.39 4.96
N MET A 557 20.98 3.72 5.05
CA MET A 557 19.99 4.65 4.53
C MET A 557 20.24 5.04 3.05
N ASP A 558 21.39 4.67 2.50
CA ASP A 558 21.74 4.96 1.12
C ASP A 558 20.91 4.13 0.12
N TYR A 559 20.35 4.82 -0.89
CA TYR A 559 19.54 4.18 -1.93
C TYR A 559 20.36 3.22 -2.79
N ASN A 560 21.56 3.64 -3.18
CA ASN A 560 22.43 2.83 -4.02
C ASN A 560 22.94 1.58 -3.29
N PHE A 561 23.25 1.72 -2.00
CA PHE A 561 23.64 0.57 -1.18
C PHE A 561 22.52 -0.47 -1.13
N THR A 562 21.28 -0.06 -0.87
CA THR A 562 20.15 -1.00 -0.84
C THR A 562 19.92 -1.65 -2.20
N ALA A 563 20.06 -0.91 -3.28
CA ALA A 563 19.96 -1.43 -4.65
C ALA A 563 21.11 -2.40 -4.99
N SER A 564 22.36 -2.11 -4.57
CA SER A 564 23.50 -3.00 -4.80
C SER A 564 23.36 -4.31 -4.05
N VAL A 565 22.92 -4.28 -2.80
CA VAL A 565 22.64 -5.50 -2.01
C VAL A 565 21.56 -6.38 -2.68
N GLU A 566 20.51 -5.77 -3.25
CA GLU A 566 19.51 -6.55 -4.00
C GLU A 566 20.13 -7.21 -5.26
N LYS A 567 21.06 -6.52 -5.92
CA LYS A 567 21.79 -7.06 -7.07
C LYS A 567 22.75 -8.18 -6.64
N GLU A 568 23.45 -8.03 -5.53
CA GLU A 568 24.31 -9.08 -4.96
C GLU A 568 23.51 -10.36 -4.66
N PHE A 569 22.29 -10.22 -4.12
CA PHE A 569 21.40 -11.38 -3.95
C PHE A 569 21.02 -12.04 -5.29
N ASP A 570 20.89 -11.26 -6.37
CA ASP A 570 20.65 -11.80 -7.70
C ASP A 570 21.91 -12.55 -8.20
N GLU A 571 23.11 -12.01 -7.99
CA GLU A 571 24.39 -12.66 -8.33
C GLU A 571 24.63 -13.95 -7.53
N VAL A 572 24.23 -13.98 -6.26
CA VAL A 572 24.23 -15.23 -5.46
C VAL A 572 23.26 -16.26 -6.05
N ALA A 573 22.05 -15.83 -6.44
CA ALA A 573 21.04 -16.71 -7.05
C ALA A 573 21.50 -17.31 -8.40
N GLU A 574 22.39 -16.61 -9.10
CA GLU A 574 23.01 -17.07 -10.36
C GLU A 574 24.32 -17.89 -10.13
N GLY A 575 24.71 -18.10 -8.88
CA GLY A 575 25.94 -18.83 -8.53
C GLY A 575 27.26 -18.06 -8.82
N LYS A 576 27.16 -16.74 -9.05
CA LYS A 576 28.30 -15.88 -9.37
C LYS A 576 29.04 -15.39 -8.13
N GLU A 577 28.36 -15.35 -6.98
CA GLU A 577 28.89 -14.84 -5.73
C GLU A 577 28.59 -15.77 -4.55
N ALA A 578 29.54 -15.85 -3.60
CA ALA A 578 29.35 -16.59 -2.35
C ALA A 578 28.71 -15.70 -1.29
N TRP A 579 27.49 -16.02 -0.87
CA TRP A 579 26.73 -15.22 0.09
C TRP A 579 27.46 -14.98 1.44
N THR A 580 28.31 -15.90 1.88
CA THR A 580 29.08 -15.77 3.12
C THR A 580 30.17 -14.70 3.01
N GLY A 581 30.73 -14.49 1.82
CA GLY A 581 31.67 -13.40 1.53
C GLY A 581 31.00 -12.03 1.65
N MET A 582 29.86 -11.88 0.98
CA MET A 582 29.00 -10.70 1.06
C MET A 582 28.63 -10.38 2.52
N MET A 583 28.19 -11.38 3.32
CA MET A 583 27.86 -11.18 4.72
C MET A 583 29.04 -10.69 5.56
N LYS A 584 30.22 -11.23 5.31
CA LYS A 584 31.45 -10.85 6.03
C LYS A 584 31.82 -9.39 5.76
N GLU A 585 31.80 -8.98 4.52
CA GLU A 585 32.09 -7.61 4.12
C GLU A 585 31.08 -6.63 4.72
N PHE A 586 29.80 -6.93 4.60
CA PHE A 586 28.75 -6.14 5.23
C PHE A 586 28.93 -6.01 6.74
N TYR A 587 29.12 -7.11 7.46
CA TYR A 587 29.18 -7.13 8.90
C TYR A 587 30.40 -6.37 9.45
N GLN A 588 31.56 -6.47 8.77
CA GLN A 588 32.76 -5.73 9.14
C GLN A 588 32.60 -4.21 9.06
N GLY A 589 31.78 -3.73 8.13
CA GLY A 589 31.46 -2.30 8.02
C GLY A 589 30.35 -1.85 8.96
N PHE A 590 29.37 -2.71 9.23
CA PHE A 590 28.16 -2.37 9.93
C PHE A 590 28.25 -2.49 11.45
N HIS A 591 28.77 -3.61 11.97
CA HIS A 591 28.81 -3.88 13.42
C HIS A 591 29.57 -2.83 14.24
N PRO A 592 30.74 -2.32 13.82
CA PRO A 592 31.44 -1.26 14.55
C PRO A 592 30.64 0.04 14.69
N LEU A 593 29.78 0.36 13.70
CA LEU A 593 28.89 1.52 13.78
C LEU A 593 27.83 1.33 14.85
N VAL A 594 27.32 0.11 15.02
CA VAL A 594 26.35 -0.23 16.07
C VAL A 594 27.00 -0.03 17.46
N GLU A 595 28.21 -0.57 17.68
CA GLU A 595 28.95 -0.43 18.92
C GLU A 595 29.24 1.04 19.25
N THR A 596 29.72 1.80 18.26
CA THR A 596 29.99 3.23 18.41
C THR A 596 28.71 4.00 18.78
N SER A 597 27.60 3.73 18.07
CA SER A 597 26.33 4.38 18.34
C SER A 597 25.79 4.08 19.73
N LEU A 598 25.98 2.87 20.24
CA LEU A 598 25.59 2.50 21.60
C LEU A 598 26.47 3.20 22.67
N ALA A 599 27.77 3.41 22.38
CA ALA A 599 28.73 4.02 23.31
C ALA A 599 28.54 5.55 23.47
N VAL A 600 28.09 6.24 22.41
CA VAL A 600 27.89 7.69 22.43
C VAL A 600 26.85 8.07 23.49
N LYS A 601 27.23 8.91 24.45
CA LYS A 601 26.31 9.55 25.39
C LYS A 601 25.78 10.82 24.70
N SER A 602 24.49 10.85 24.39
CA SER A 602 23.83 12.07 23.89
C SER A 602 23.49 12.99 25.06
N GLU A 603 23.92 14.24 25.02
CA GLU A 603 23.53 15.28 25.98
C GLU A 603 22.04 15.63 25.88
N HIS A 604 21.47 15.50 24.70
CA HIS A 604 20.06 15.71 24.43
C HIS A 604 19.41 14.43 23.90
N LYS A 605 18.11 14.25 24.15
CA LYS A 605 17.37 13.13 23.55
C LYS A 605 17.28 13.33 22.05
N VAL A 606 17.48 12.27 21.32
CA VAL A 606 17.33 12.26 19.86
C VAL A 606 15.93 12.74 19.48
N GLY A 607 15.87 13.70 18.53
CA GLY A 607 14.61 14.31 18.10
C GLY A 607 14.04 15.37 19.06
N GLU A 608 14.83 15.85 20.05
CA GLU A 608 14.46 17.01 20.85
C GLU A 608 14.81 18.31 20.11
N ARG A 609 13.81 19.17 19.95
CA ARG A 609 13.96 20.48 19.31
C ARG A 609 13.62 21.57 20.32
N MET A 610 14.57 22.49 20.56
CA MET A 610 14.35 23.66 21.39
C MET A 610 13.50 24.67 20.62
N LEU A 611 12.40 25.13 21.22
CA LEU A 611 11.48 26.10 20.64
C LEU A 611 11.79 27.54 21.09
N GLY A 612 12.36 27.68 22.28
CA GLY A 612 12.66 28.96 22.89
C GLY A 612 12.46 28.92 24.39
N THR A 613 12.09 30.06 24.96
CA THR A 613 11.89 30.24 26.40
C THR A 613 10.45 30.64 26.69
N ASP A 614 9.84 30.07 27.69
CA ASP A 614 8.52 30.47 28.16
C ASP A 614 8.58 31.90 28.79
N PRO A 615 7.88 32.88 28.21
CA PRO A 615 7.92 34.25 28.70
C PRO A 615 7.42 34.41 30.13
N ALA A 616 6.57 33.50 30.61
CA ALA A 616 5.98 33.58 31.94
C ALA A 616 6.92 33.05 33.04
N THR A 617 7.73 32.03 32.74
CA THR A 617 8.57 31.35 33.74
C THR A 617 10.07 31.50 33.50
N GLY A 618 10.49 31.97 32.34
CA GLY A 618 11.89 32.03 31.91
C GLY A 618 12.53 30.66 31.66
N LYS A 619 11.73 29.58 31.68
CA LYS A 619 12.22 28.21 31.53
C LYS A 619 12.29 27.82 30.02
N PRO A 620 13.21 26.92 29.66
CA PRO A 620 13.32 26.44 28.28
C PRO A 620 12.08 25.62 27.86
N VAL A 621 11.67 25.77 26.60
CA VAL A 621 10.58 25.03 25.97
C VAL A 621 11.14 24.16 24.89
N SER A 622 10.92 22.84 24.96
CA SER A 622 11.34 21.89 23.95
C SER A 622 10.19 20.98 23.53
N VAL A 623 10.31 20.43 22.32
CA VAL A 623 9.41 19.39 21.81
C VAL A 623 10.23 18.14 21.52
N LYS A 624 9.68 16.96 21.87
CA LYS A 624 10.39 15.68 21.74
C LYS A 624 9.44 14.49 21.75
N ILE A 625 9.98 13.31 21.37
CA ILE A 625 9.24 12.05 21.50
C ILE A 625 9.22 11.60 22.95
N GLY A 626 8.04 11.59 23.55
CA GLY A 626 7.79 11.00 24.88
C GLY A 626 7.37 9.53 24.77
N ARG A 627 7.13 8.90 25.94
CA ARG A 627 6.71 7.49 26.03
C ARG A 627 5.43 7.19 25.24
N PHE A 628 4.49 8.14 25.20
CA PHE A 628 3.17 7.98 24.60
C PHE A 628 3.00 8.78 23.28
N GLY A 629 4.06 9.33 22.74
CA GLY A 629 4.05 10.13 21.52
C GLY A 629 4.74 11.49 21.68
N PRO A 630 4.61 12.38 20.71
CA PRO A 630 5.22 13.71 20.76
C PRO A 630 4.69 14.55 21.92
N VAL A 631 5.59 15.21 22.65
CA VAL A 631 5.27 16.06 23.81
C VAL A 631 6.05 17.36 23.77
N VAL A 632 5.44 18.42 24.23
CA VAL A 632 6.13 19.66 24.60
C VAL A 632 6.50 19.62 26.07
N GLN A 633 7.70 20.08 26.39
CA GLN A 633 8.20 20.18 27.77
C GLN A 633 8.56 21.63 28.06
N ILE A 634 8.16 22.14 29.24
CA ILE A 634 8.63 23.41 29.81
C ILE A 634 9.47 23.08 31.03
N GLY A 635 10.70 23.60 31.07
CA GLY A 635 11.69 23.33 32.10
C GLY A 635 12.55 22.10 31.81
N SER A 636 13.60 21.93 32.64
CA SER A 636 14.53 20.80 32.55
C SER A 636 14.38 19.85 33.71
N ALA A 637 15.01 18.67 33.61
CA ALA A 637 15.04 17.70 34.71
C ALA A 637 15.96 18.17 35.88
N GLU A 638 16.79 19.17 35.62
CA GLU A 638 17.74 19.74 36.58
C GLU A 638 17.16 20.92 37.37
N ASP A 639 15.97 21.42 36.96
CA ASP A 639 15.28 22.49 37.65
C ASP A 639 14.75 22.01 39.02
N GLU A 640 14.68 22.91 40.01
CA GLU A 640 14.08 22.63 41.30
C GLU A 640 12.62 22.16 41.21
N GLU A 641 11.89 22.71 40.27
CA GLU A 641 10.50 22.28 39.90
C GLU A 641 10.52 21.25 38.78
N LYS A 642 9.71 20.21 38.95
CA LYS A 642 9.55 19.18 37.89
C LYS A 642 9.09 19.82 36.61
N PRO A 643 9.65 19.42 35.47
CA PRO A 643 9.21 19.90 34.16
C PRO A 643 7.74 19.58 33.86
N ARG A 644 7.07 20.52 33.22
CA ARG A 644 5.68 20.35 32.81
C ARG A 644 5.65 19.76 31.40
N PHE A 645 4.67 18.87 31.10
CA PHE A 645 4.51 18.21 29.82
C PHE A 645 3.10 18.41 29.27
N ALA A 646 3.00 18.67 27.98
CA ALA A 646 1.75 18.65 27.24
C ALA A 646 1.90 17.80 25.98
N GLN A 647 0.89 16.99 25.66
CA GLN A 647 0.91 16.19 24.45
C GLN A 647 0.70 17.08 23.23
N LEU A 648 1.51 16.86 22.17
CA LEU A 648 1.37 17.57 20.91
C LEU A 648 0.05 17.17 20.22
N LYS A 649 -0.70 18.15 19.74
CA LYS A 649 -1.93 17.89 18.97
C LYS A 649 -1.57 17.26 17.63
N LYS A 650 -2.46 16.44 17.06
CA LYS A 650 -2.26 15.79 15.76
C LYS A 650 -2.09 16.74 14.59
N GLU A 651 -2.53 17.97 14.75
CA GLU A 651 -2.41 19.04 13.76
C GLU A 651 -0.99 19.61 13.63
N TYR A 652 -0.17 19.41 14.66
CA TYR A 652 1.20 19.90 14.75
C TYR A 652 2.19 18.75 14.63
N SER A 653 3.33 19.00 14.02
CA SER A 653 4.46 18.07 14.00
C SER A 653 5.63 18.58 14.84
N LEU A 654 6.52 17.67 15.24
CA LEU A 654 7.77 18.04 15.90
C LEU A 654 8.59 19.05 15.10
N GLU A 655 8.57 18.94 13.77
CA GLU A 655 9.35 19.79 12.87
C GLU A 655 8.77 21.19 12.71
N THR A 656 7.44 21.34 12.75
CA THR A 656 6.79 22.59 12.35
C THR A 656 6.17 23.37 13.50
N VAL A 657 5.95 22.75 14.67
CA VAL A 657 5.35 23.46 15.83
C VAL A 657 6.17 24.66 16.23
N THR A 658 5.49 25.80 16.42
CA THR A 658 6.10 27.06 16.91
C THR A 658 6.07 27.13 18.42
N LEU A 659 6.89 28.06 19.01
CA LEU A 659 6.86 28.32 20.46
C LEU A 659 5.46 28.73 20.94
N GLU A 660 4.77 29.61 20.20
CA GLU A 660 3.43 30.08 20.53
C GLU A 660 2.42 28.93 20.56
N GLN A 661 2.40 28.10 19.51
CA GLN A 661 1.55 26.91 19.45
C GLN A 661 1.83 25.92 20.59
N ALA A 662 3.11 25.75 20.93
CA ALA A 662 3.54 24.88 22.03
C ALA A 662 3.06 25.39 23.39
N LEU A 663 3.17 26.70 23.66
CA LEU A 663 2.70 27.33 24.90
C LEU A 663 1.18 27.28 25.02
N ASP A 664 0.46 27.36 23.91
CA ASP A 664 -1.01 27.22 23.90
C ASP A 664 -1.50 25.87 24.43
N LEU A 665 -0.70 24.82 24.30
CA LEU A 665 -1.03 23.49 24.82
C LEU A 665 -1.08 23.44 26.34
N PHE A 666 -0.37 24.36 27.03
CA PHE A 666 -0.34 24.44 28.49
C PHE A 666 -1.44 25.33 29.08
N LYS A 667 -2.24 26.00 28.25
CA LYS A 667 -3.43 26.73 28.69
C LYS A 667 -4.55 25.80 29.17
N LEU A 668 -4.47 24.52 28.85
CA LEU A 668 -5.35 23.47 29.38
C LEU A 668 -4.54 22.53 30.30
N PRO A 669 -5.15 21.98 31.37
CA PRO A 669 -6.55 22.21 31.80
C PRO A 669 -6.75 23.59 32.45
N ARG A 670 -7.88 24.24 32.14
CA ARG A 670 -8.31 25.48 32.77
C ARG A 670 -9.52 25.23 33.67
N THR A 671 -9.60 25.93 34.79
CA THR A 671 -10.76 25.92 35.66
C THR A 671 -11.78 26.94 35.14
N LEU A 672 -13.04 26.50 34.98
CA LEU A 672 -14.15 27.35 34.58
C LEU A 672 -14.83 28.05 35.78
N GLY A 673 -14.89 27.35 36.90
CA GLY A 673 -15.57 27.78 38.12
C GLY A 673 -15.94 26.55 38.96
N GLU A 674 -16.89 26.79 39.86
CA GLU A 674 -17.40 25.75 40.77
C GLU A 674 -18.92 25.58 40.54
N LEU A 675 -19.39 24.35 40.53
CA LEU A 675 -20.78 23.95 40.58
C LEU A 675 -20.99 23.06 41.80
N ASP A 676 -21.96 23.40 42.66
CA ASP A 676 -22.23 22.67 43.93
C ASP A 676 -20.95 22.38 44.78
N ASN A 677 -20.11 23.39 44.93
CA ASN A 677 -18.81 23.31 45.64
C ASN A 677 -17.79 22.32 45.05
N LYS A 678 -17.93 21.98 43.77
CA LYS A 678 -16.98 21.16 43.01
C LYS A 678 -16.46 21.88 41.81
N THR A 679 -15.18 21.82 41.60
CA THR A 679 -14.50 22.50 40.50
C THR A 679 -14.83 21.89 39.15
N VAL A 680 -15.21 22.72 38.19
CA VAL A 680 -15.39 22.37 36.78
C VAL A 680 -14.13 22.74 36.00
N THR A 681 -13.54 21.80 35.31
CA THR A 681 -12.32 22.01 34.52
C THR A 681 -12.51 21.56 33.06
N VAL A 682 -11.85 22.28 32.15
CA VAL A 682 -11.72 21.89 30.75
C VAL A 682 -10.31 21.35 30.55
N GLY A 683 -10.21 20.19 29.94
CA GLY A 683 -8.94 19.57 29.64
C GLY A 683 -8.96 18.85 28.29
N THR A 684 -7.82 18.31 27.89
CA THR A 684 -7.68 17.48 26.69
C THR A 684 -7.20 16.08 27.08
N GLY A 685 -7.85 15.05 26.56
CA GLY A 685 -7.49 13.67 26.82
C GLY A 685 -7.35 12.84 25.52
N ARG A 686 -7.14 11.53 25.69
CA ARG A 686 -6.96 10.58 24.57
C ARG A 686 -8.08 10.63 23.52
N PHE A 687 -9.29 10.99 23.95
CA PHE A 687 -10.50 11.03 23.10
C PHE A 687 -10.88 12.45 22.67
N GLY A 688 -10.00 13.43 22.89
CA GLY A 688 -10.23 14.84 22.57
C GLY A 688 -10.50 15.72 23.81
N PRO A 689 -10.90 16.98 23.57
CA PRO A 689 -11.22 17.92 24.65
C PRO A 689 -12.46 17.48 25.44
N TYR A 690 -12.44 17.74 26.74
CA TYR A 690 -13.51 17.36 27.65
C TYR A 690 -13.74 18.42 28.76
N VAL A 691 -14.96 18.48 29.24
CA VAL A 691 -15.32 19.08 30.52
C VAL A 691 -15.28 18.00 31.58
N ARG A 692 -14.60 18.30 32.68
CA ARG A 692 -14.55 17.43 33.86
C ARG A 692 -15.24 18.10 35.03
N TYR A 693 -16.12 17.36 35.66
CA TYR A 693 -16.80 17.71 36.89
C TYR A 693 -16.77 16.49 37.82
N ASP A 694 -16.02 16.58 38.89
CA ASP A 694 -15.71 15.45 39.79
C ASP A 694 -15.16 14.25 39.01
N ASN A 695 -15.87 13.11 39.01
CA ASN A 695 -15.52 11.90 38.26
C ASN A 695 -16.23 11.81 36.89
N THR A 696 -16.99 12.82 36.53
CA THR A 696 -17.73 12.87 35.27
C THR A 696 -16.93 13.61 34.19
N PHE A 697 -16.77 12.99 33.03
CA PHE A 697 -16.12 13.57 31.86
C PHE A 697 -17.13 13.67 30.71
N VAL A 698 -17.27 14.87 30.12
CA VAL A 698 -18.14 15.13 28.96
C VAL A 698 -17.27 15.60 27.80
N SER A 699 -17.34 14.91 26.67
CA SER A 699 -16.59 15.33 25.47
C SER A 699 -17.15 16.63 24.91
N ILE A 700 -16.26 17.57 24.60
CA ILE A 700 -16.61 18.83 23.95
C ILE A 700 -16.81 18.57 22.45
N PRO A 701 -17.95 19.00 21.87
CA PRO A 701 -18.19 18.87 20.43
C PRO A 701 -17.13 19.61 19.62
N LYS A 702 -16.82 19.13 18.42
CA LYS A 702 -15.88 19.79 17.50
C LYS A 702 -16.26 21.21 17.07
N THR A 703 -17.53 21.57 17.24
CA THR A 703 -18.06 22.89 16.94
C THR A 703 -17.80 23.93 18.05
N MET A 704 -17.28 23.48 19.21
CA MET A 704 -17.00 24.35 20.37
C MET A 704 -15.50 24.36 20.65
N ASP A 705 -14.95 25.54 20.90
CA ASP A 705 -13.53 25.71 21.22
C ASP A 705 -13.33 25.51 22.75
N PRO A 706 -12.51 24.53 23.19
CA PRO A 706 -12.24 24.30 24.62
C PRO A 706 -11.56 25.49 25.31
N MET A 707 -10.99 26.42 24.54
CA MET A 707 -10.35 27.63 25.07
C MET A 707 -11.35 28.72 25.43
N THR A 708 -12.52 28.75 24.82
CA THR A 708 -13.51 29.81 25.00
C THR A 708 -14.77 29.35 25.72
N ILE A 709 -14.95 28.05 25.94
CA ILE A 709 -16.15 27.48 26.60
C ILE A 709 -16.35 28.11 27.98
N THR A 710 -17.59 28.51 28.27
CA THR A 710 -18.00 29.12 29.54
C THR A 710 -18.45 28.09 30.58
N LEU A 711 -18.64 28.54 31.83
CA LEU A 711 -19.13 27.66 32.88
C LEU A 711 -20.59 27.23 32.59
N GLU A 712 -21.41 28.15 32.06
CA GLU A 712 -22.82 27.91 31.70
C GLU A 712 -22.93 26.84 30.60
N GLU A 713 -22.10 26.94 29.56
CA GLU A 713 -22.06 25.95 28.48
C GLU A 713 -21.60 24.58 29.00
N ALA A 714 -20.62 24.55 29.89
CA ALA A 714 -20.15 23.33 30.54
C ALA A 714 -21.25 22.70 31.41
N GLU A 715 -22.01 23.50 32.15
CA GLU A 715 -23.14 23.07 32.96
C GLU A 715 -24.27 22.46 32.10
N GLU A 716 -24.55 23.07 30.95
CA GLU A 716 -25.56 22.57 30.00
C GLU A 716 -25.14 21.21 29.43
N MET A 717 -23.85 21.04 29.08
CA MET A 717 -23.28 19.77 28.62
C MET A 717 -23.37 18.70 29.71
N LEU A 718 -23.04 19.03 30.96
CA LEU A 718 -23.14 18.12 32.09
C LEU A 718 -24.58 17.70 32.37
N ARG A 719 -25.53 18.64 32.28
CA ARG A 719 -26.97 18.39 32.42
C ARG A 719 -27.47 17.46 31.33
N ALA A 720 -27.18 17.78 30.06
CA ALA A 720 -27.56 16.95 28.93
C ALA A 720 -27.00 15.50 29.05
N LYS A 721 -25.79 15.33 29.56
CA LYS A 721 -25.25 14.01 29.81
C LYS A 721 -25.98 13.28 30.92
N ARG A 722 -26.29 13.95 32.06
CA ARG A 722 -27.07 13.37 33.17
C ARG A 722 -28.48 12.95 32.71
N GLU A 723 -29.13 13.79 31.90
CA GLU A 723 -30.43 13.46 31.32
C GLU A 723 -30.35 12.25 30.36
N ALA A 724 -29.34 12.20 29.50
CA ALA A 724 -29.10 11.07 28.62
C ALA A 724 -28.77 9.77 29.37
N GLU A 725 -28.05 9.86 30.49
CA GLU A 725 -27.76 8.72 31.36
C GLU A 725 -29.05 8.27 32.13
N ALA A 726 -29.86 9.19 32.60
CA ALA A 726 -31.15 8.89 33.21
C ALA A 726 -32.12 8.21 32.22
N GLN A 727 -32.19 8.68 30.98
CA GLN A 727 -33.00 8.04 29.92
C GLN A 727 -32.51 6.62 29.54
N LYS A 728 -31.28 6.27 29.85
CA LYS A 728 -30.78 4.89 29.65
C LYS A 728 -31.32 3.90 30.68
N VAL A 729 -31.73 4.36 31.83
CA VAL A 729 -32.26 3.49 32.91
C VAL A 729 -33.72 3.16 32.60
N ILE A 730 -33.99 1.89 32.29
CA ILE A 730 -35.33 1.39 32.06
C ILE A 730 -35.99 1.06 33.41
N LYS A 731 -35.26 0.42 34.31
CA LYS A 731 -35.77 -0.02 35.62
C LYS A 731 -34.65 -0.19 36.63
N THR A 732 -34.94 0.18 37.89
CA THR A 732 -34.10 -0.07 39.04
C THR A 732 -34.90 -0.85 40.07
N PHE A 733 -34.24 -1.54 41.01
CA PHE A 733 -34.84 -2.33 42.06
C PHE A 733 -34.37 -1.84 43.44
N ALA A 734 -35.32 -1.51 44.30
CA ALA A 734 -34.97 -0.97 45.63
C ALA A 734 -34.32 -2.02 46.53
N GLU A 735 -34.64 -3.28 46.35
CA GLU A 735 -34.09 -4.41 47.12
C GLU A 735 -32.66 -4.79 46.63
N GLU A 736 -32.26 -4.42 45.42
CA GLU A 736 -30.94 -4.72 44.86
C GLU A 736 -30.44 -3.50 44.01
N PRO A 737 -29.92 -2.45 44.69
CA PRO A 737 -29.51 -1.21 44.03
C PRO A 737 -28.42 -1.39 42.94
N ASP A 738 -27.62 -2.44 43.06
CA ASP A 738 -26.56 -2.75 42.08
C ASP A 738 -27.10 -3.41 40.79
N LEU A 739 -28.41 -3.78 40.73
CA LEU A 739 -29.03 -4.35 39.58
C LEU A 739 -29.88 -3.33 38.87
N GLN A 740 -29.56 -3.03 37.61
CA GLN A 740 -30.27 -2.07 36.79
C GLN A 740 -30.58 -2.68 35.42
N ILE A 741 -31.72 -2.30 34.85
CA ILE A 741 -32.05 -2.58 33.44
C ILE A 741 -31.78 -1.30 32.66
N LEU A 742 -30.85 -1.39 31.71
CA LEU A 742 -30.36 -0.27 30.94
C LEU A 742 -30.58 -0.49 29.44
N ASN A 743 -30.80 0.60 28.71
CA ASN A 743 -30.87 0.59 27.26
C ASN A 743 -29.46 0.85 26.70
N GLY A 744 -28.93 -0.10 25.91
CA GLY A 744 -27.59 -0.02 25.33
C GLY A 744 -27.63 0.06 23.80
N ARG A 745 -26.45 0.34 23.19
CA ARG A 745 -26.27 0.43 21.73
C ARG A 745 -26.75 -0.82 20.96
N TYR A 746 -26.74 -2.00 21.64
CA TYR A 746 -27.12 -3.30 21.07
C TYR A 746 -28.43 -3.84 21.65
N GLY A 747 -29.25 -2.96 22.20
CA GLY A 747 -30.53 -3.26 22.86
C GLY A 747 -30.43 -3.32 24.40
N PRO A 748 -31.57 -3.54 25.09
CA PRO A 748 -31.67 -3.56 26.53
C PRO A 748 -30.84 -4.68 27.17
N TYR A 749 -30.26 -4.39 28.34
CA TYR A 749 -29.45 -5.34 29.10
C TYR A 749 -29.57 -5.12 30.61
N ILE A 750 -29.27 -6.16 31.36
CA ILE A 750 -29.19 -6.10 32.83
C ILE A 750 -27.74 -5.79 33.19
N ALA A 751 -27.49 -4.70 33.90
CA ALA A 751 -26.23 -4.39 34.53
C ALA A 751 -26.24 -4.87 35.99
N TYR A 752 -25.31 -5.76 36.37
CA TYR A 752 -25.19 -6.28 37.73
C TYR A 752 -23.73 -6.59 38.06
N GLN A 753 -23.21 -6.09 39.17
CA GLN A 753 -21.85 -6.31 39.65
C GLN A 753 -20.77 -6.06 38.56
N LYS A 754 -20.84 -4.93 37.90
CA LYS A 754 -19.92 -4.50 36.82
C LYS A 754 -19.91 -5.42 35.58
N LYS A 755 -20.94 -6.27 35.42
CA LYS A 755 -21.12 -7.11 34.23
C LYS A 755 -22.45 -6.80 33.57
N ASN A 756 -22.49 -6.98 32.25
CA ASN A 756 -23.68 -6.76 31.43
C ASN A 756 -24.23 -8.08 30.91
N TYR A 757 -25.54 -8.29 31.09
CA TYR A 757 -26.25 -9.49 30.66
C TYR A 757 -27.35 -9.12 29.66
N LYS A 758 -27.29 -9.65 28.47
CA LYS A 758 -28.25 -9.34 27.40
C LYS A 758 -29.65 -9.89 27.74
N ILE A 759 -30.66 -9.05 27.60
CA ILE A 759 -32.06 -9.49 27.73
C ILE A 759 -32.49 -10.20 26.44
N PRO A 760 -33.11 -11.41 26.51
CA PRO A 760 -33.65 -12.07 25.34
C PRO A 760 -34.72 -11.21 24.65
N SER A 761 -34.70 -11.21 23.31
CA SER A 761 -35.63 -10.40 22.51
C SER A 761 -37.10 -10.77 22.66
N THR A 762 -37.39 -11.86 23.33
CA THR A 762 -38.75 -12.36 23.63
C THR A 762 -39.32 -11.82 24.93
N VAL A 763 -38.54 -11.01 25.68
CA VAL A 763 -38.94 -10.49 27.01
C VAL A 763 -38.93 -8.98 26.96
N GLU A 764 -40.03 -8.38 27.38
CA GLU A 764 -40.10 -6.90 27.48
C GLU A 764 -39.30 -6.43 28.71
N PRO A 765 -38.32 -5.53 28.53
CA PRO A 765 -37.42 -5.12 29.61
C PRO A 765 -38.10 -4.48 30.80
N ALA A 766 -39.22 -3.76 30.57
CA ALA A 766 -39.97 -3.06 31.61
C ALA A 766 -40.72 -4.05 32.54
N ASP A 767 -41.09 -5.21 32.03
CA ASP A 767 -41.87 -6.22 32.76
C ASP A 767 -41.01 -7.17 33.62
N LEU A 768 -39.67 -7.10 33.48
CA LEU A 768 -38.78 -7.92 34.28
C LEU A 768 -38.85 -7.54 35.78
N ASN A 769 -39.06 -8.51 36.63
CA ASN A 769 -38.92 -8.39 38.07
C ASN A 769 -37.53 -8.90 38.51
N LEU A 770 -37.19 -8.72 39.81
CA LEU A 770 -35.90 -9.05 40.36
C LEU A 770 -35.57 -10.55 40.18
N GLU A 771 -36.54 -11.43 40.39
CA GLU A 771 -36.40 -12.89 40.27
C GLU A 771 -36.09 -13.31 38.82
N THR A 772 -36.77 -12.72 37.87
CA THR A 772 -36.56 -12.99 36.44
C THR A 772 -35.24 -12.43 35.94
N CYS A 773 -34.77 -11.30 36.49
CA CYS A 773 -33.43 -10.76 36.19
C CYS A 773 -32.33 -11.73 36.63
N PHE A 774 -32.43 -12.29 37.86
CA PHE A 774 -31.47 -13.29 38.33
C PHE A 774 -31.49 -14.56 37.52
N LYS A 775 -32.67 -15.05 37.07
CA LYS A 775 -32.76 -16.19 36.17
C LYS A 775 -32.04 -15.95 34.83
N VAL A 776 -32.19 -14.76 34.27
CA VAL A 776 -31.46 -14.38 33.03
C VAL A 776 -29.96 -14.35 33.29
N ILE A 777 -29.51 -13.82 34.42
CA ILE A 777 -28.09 -13.76 34.79
C ILE A 777 -27.52 -15.16 34.94
N GLU A 778 -28.21 -16.07 35.65
CA GLU A 778 -27.77 -17.46 35.88
C GLU A 778 -27.71 -18.24 34.58
N LEU A 779 -28.69 -18.14 33.70
CA LEU A 779 -28.69 -18.79 32.39
C LEU A 779 -27.53 -18.36 31.52
N GLN A 780 -27.11 -17.09 31.61
CA GLN A 780 -25.97 -16.61 30.84
C GLN A 780 -24.62 -16.96 31.47
N LYS A 781 -24.53 -17.00 32.81
CA LYS A 781 -23.36 -17.54 33.50
C LYS A 781 -23.13 -19.00 33.13
N ALA A 782 -24.19 -19.85 33.17
CA ALA A 782 -24.11 -21.25 32.80
C ALA A 782 -23.73 -21.45 31.29
N LYS A 783 -24.25 -20.60 30.39
CA LYS A 783 -23.85 -20.60 28.97
C LYS A 783 -22.39 -20.16 28.77
N GLY A 784 -21.88 -19.24 29.57
CA GLY A 784 -20.50 -18.75 29.54
C GLY A 784 -19.52 -19.82 30.03
N GLU A 785 -19.86 -20.57 31.06
CA GLU A 785 -19.08 -21.69 31.59
C GLU A 785 -19.05 -22.87 30.60
N ASN A 786 -20.15 -23.21 29.98
CA ASN A 786 -20.22 -24.21 28.93
C ASN A 786 -19.42 -23.85 27.66
N ARG A 787 -19.33 -22.54 27.33
CA ARG A 787 -18.44 -22.06 26.24
C ARG A 787 -16.97 -22.17 26.64
N LYS A 788 -16.62 -21.84 27.88
CA LYS A 788 -15.23 -22.02 28.37
C LYS A 788 -14.85 -23.51 28.45
N ALA A 789 -15.73 -24.37 28.92
CA ALA A 789 -15.52 -25.82 28.93
C ALA A 789 -15.33 -26.38 27.50
N ARG A 790 -16.17 -25.98 26.53
CA ARG A 790 -16.02 -26.36 25.12
C ARG A 790 -14.75 -25.79 24.45
N SER A 791 -14.29 -24.61 24.83
CA SER A 791 -13.04 -24.04 24.34
C SER A 791 -11.81 -24.72 24.95
N VAL A 792 -11.89 -25.20 26.17
CA VAL A 792 -10.84 -26.01 26.82
C VAL A 792 -10.77 -27.41 26.23
N VAL A 793 -11.92 -28.02 25.91
CA VAL A 793 -11.97 -29.33 25.22
C VAL A 793 -11.51 -29.25 23.77
N LYS A 794 -11.76 -28.11 23.07
CA LYS A 794 -11.18 -27.86 21.73
C LYS A 794 -9.68 -27.51 21.75
N LYS A 795 -9.12 -27.10 22.87
CA LYS A 795 -7.66 -26.93 23.04
C LYS A 795 -6.95 -28.21 23.51
N LYS A 796 -7.68 -29.26 23.87
CA LYS A 796 -7.14 -30.58 24.26
C LYS A 796 -7.41 -31.70 23.21
N LYS A 797 -8.05 -31.38 22.11
CA LYS A 797 -8.09 -32.17 20.88
C LYS A 797 -7.36 -31.38 19.79
#